data_8d55981f90629c1e2eec6a6256e9ca17
#
_entry.id   8d55981f90629c1e2eec6a6256e9ca17
#
_cell.length_a   1.000
_cell.length_b   1.000
_cell.length_c   1.000
_cell.angle_alpha   90.00
_cell.angle_beta   90.00
_cell.angle_gamma   90.00
#
_symmetry.space_group_name_H-M   'P 1'
#
loop_
_entity.id
_entity.type
_entity.pdbx_description
1 polymer ?
#
loop_
_entity_poly.entity_id
_entity_poly.type
_entity_poly.pdbx_seq_one_letter_code
_entity_poly.pdbx_strand_id
1 'polypeptide(L)'
;MFYKLIEKKRDLWLASDECTVKSLIHYIEHRGMMRDAQIEAIKTYLYLKIACQNKPLWQLFVEGKFNDTNVGEEELTDTTRQVFATTPAAVALFQYSRLRDKKGKQLSPGLEKLIRHHAAEIDYEAAFKKIFYGVSYTDYVFSLPMGAGKTFLMAAFICLDLHFARNEENNPAFAHNFMILAPSGLKSSIVPSLKHIQEFDPSWVIPEPAATEVARLIKFEILDEQKSAGKSNKVKNPNAQKINNHQPLDDLMGLVAITNAEKVILDRLTDDKDPTLFSKEELKKIEQANELRDIIGRLPHLSIFIDEVHHAADGEIKLRQVVNKWTANQSFNAVLGFSGTPYLEKTEAMTLFGDFAIRNTDLSNVVYYYPLIEGVGNFLKVPEVKFTDNDRAVIIDNGVREFLDKYRHTTYANGTCAKLAIYCSQIETLEENIYPQVAEIVADYGMNPTDVILKYHGGNKQYPQAEGAAAAFASLDTSLSHIKIILLVQIGKEGWDCKSLTGVILPQKGACPTNMVLQTSCRCLRQVVRHERETALIWLNAFNAEKLNRQLLQQQNITLQEFGNKPKPDVPLIDRYSRMEKLRVPDIDFYQLKVGYETLVIDDATHPAERLSDERLLVSRPVSLIHRQDLEGRLLDTYEQEDETIHRVTYHWWLQQIAKESFGTLSVAMLRTCDEQLKRVFSKTTKLKDGYTVEDTAYDQARIRSLIRQAFAPIRDFRVREELLPCQASLLKIEKLTSPVEDSEKFYPPQQDVHDIIDWDQHPPQKEISEEDKAILETLRLKGFDVSKIQPQEDPHPERT
;
A
#
# COMPACT_ATOMS: atom_id res chain seq x y z
N MET A 1 7.62 -2.63 -8.11
CA MET A 1 7.04 -3.09 -6.83
C MET A 1 8.14 -3.28 -5.80
N PHE A 2 8.54 -2.19 -5.18
CA PHE A 2 9.65 -2.17 -4.21
C PHE A 2 9.39 -2.97 -2.95
N TYR A 3 8.12 -3.14 -2.56
CA TYR A 3 7.76 -3.93 -1.38
C TYR A 3 8.32 -5.36 -1.38
N LYS A 4 8.52 -5.98 -2.56
CA LYS A 4 9.12 -7.33 -2.64
C LYS A 4 10.57 -7.38 -2.16
N LEU A 5 11.33 -6.29 -2.41
CA LEU A 5 12.70 -6.19 -1.91
C LEU A 5 12.71 -5.97 -0.40
N ILE A 6 11.77 -5.16 0.10
CA ILE A 6 11.59 -4.90 1.52
C ILE A 6 11.19 -6.19 2.25
N GLU A 7 10.22 -6.94 1.71
CA GLU A 7 9.72 -8.20 2.24
C GLU A 7 10.84 -9.23 2.40
N LYS A 8 11.63 -9.42 1.34
CA LYS A 8 12.76 -10.35 1.37
C LYS A 8 13.76 -10.01 2.49
N LYS A 9 14.10 -8.74 2.66
CA LYS A 9 15.04 -8.31 3.70
C LYS A 9 14.41 -8.33 5.10
N ARG A 10 13.13 -8.04 5.22
CA ARG A 10 12.35 -8.22 6.45
C ARG A 10 12.42 -9.68 6.92
N ASP A 11 12.17 -10.63 6.02
CA ASP A 11 12.15 -12.04 6.38
C ASP A 11 13.52 -12.54 6.83
N LEU A 12 14.59 -12.06 6.17
CA LEU A 12 15.96 -12.33 6.61
C LEU A 12 16.23 -11.74 8.00
N TRP A 13 15.80 -10.50 8.25
CA TRP A 13 15.95 -9.88 9.57
C TRP A 13 15.17 -10.62 10.66
N LEU A 14 13.93 -11.03 10.38
CA LEU A 14 13.12 -11.81 11.31
C LEU A 14 13.77 -13.13 11.70
N ALA A 15 14.49 -13.77 10.77
CA ALA A 15 15.22 -15.00 11.01
C ALA A 15 16.54 -14.77 11.78
N SER A 16 17.13 -13.58 11.68
CA SER A 16 18.43 -13.26 12.26
C SER A 16 18.35 -12.93 13.76
N ASP A 17 19.48 -12.98 14.45
CA ASP A 17 19.59 -12.58 15.87
C ASP A 17 19.50 -11.06 16.06
N GLU A 18 19.58 -10.27 14.99
CA GLU A 18 19.38 -8.82 15.02
C GLU A 18 17.92 -8.43 15.30
N CYS A 19 16.98 -9.35 15.13
CA CYS A 19 15.57 -9.11 15.44
C CYS A 19 15.32 -9.21 16.95
N THR A 20 15.31 -8.07 17.61
CA THR A 20 15.09 -7.97 19.07
C THR A 20 13.63 -8.16 19.49
N VAL A 21 12.69 -8.16 18.53
CA VAL A 21 11.25 -8.20 18.81
C VAL A 21 10.59 -9.54 18.45
N LYS A 22 11.38 -10.62 18.31
CA LYS A 22 10.86 -11.97 18.02
C LYS A 22 9.80 -12.41 19.03
N SER A 23 10.04 -12.18 20.31
CA SER A 23 9.10 -12.55 21.38
C SER A 23 7.77 -11.79 21.28
N LEU A 24 7.82 -10.51 20.89
CA LEU A 24 6.61 -9.70 20.69
C LEU A 24 5.83 -10.19 19.48
N ILE A 25 6.51 -10.46 18.37
CA ILE A 25 5.87 -11.00 17.16
C ILE A 25 5.22 -12.34 17.47
N HIS A 26 5.92 -13.23 18.15
CA HIS A 26 5.38 -14.52 18.57
C HIS A 26 4.15 -14.37 19.50
N TYR A 27 4.20 -13.39 20.42
CA TYR A 27 3.02 -13.06 21.24
C TYR A 27 1.82 -12.69 20.38
N ILE A 28 2.00 -11.78 19.39
CA ILE A 28 0.92 -11.32 18.50
C ILE A 28 0.33 -12.48 17.71
N GLU A 29 1.20 -13.35 17.17
CA GLU A 29 0.78 -14.55 16.41
C GLU A 29 -0.05 -15.50 17.27
N HIS A 30 0.42 -15.82 18.48
CA HIS A 30 -0.24 -16.75 19.39
C HIS A 30 -1.51 -16.18 20.01
N ARG A 31 -1.58 -14.86 20.15
CA ARG A 31 -2.80 -14.22 20.65
C ARG A 31 -3.99 -14.44 19.70
N GLY A 32 -3.74 -14.63 18.41
CA GLY A 32 -4.76 -14.96 17.40
C GLY A 32 -5.82 -13.90 17.15
N MET A 33 -5.62 -12.68 17.68
CA MET A 33 -6.60 -11.59 17.54
C MET A 33 -6.41 -10.82 16.24
N MET A 34 -5.18 -10.73 15.74
CA MET A 34 -4.86 -10.12 14.44
C MET A 34 -4.99 -11.16 13.32
N ARG A 35 -5.29 -10.70 12.12
CA ARG A 35 -5.31 -11.55 10.92
C ARG A 35 -3.91 -11.69 10.35
N ASP A 36 -3.63 -12.76 9.60
CA ASP A 36 -2.32 -13.00 8.99
C ASP A 36 -1.82 -11.79 8.17
N ALA A 37 -2.71 -11.21 7.34
CA ALA A 37 -2.39 -10.00 6.60
C ALA A 37 -1.98 -8.81 7.48
N GLN A 38 -2.57 -8.68 8.66
CA GLN A 38 -2.22 -7.64 9.63
C GLN A 38 -0.91 -7.96 10.35
N ILE A 39 -0.69 -9.23 10.69
CA ILE A 39 0.55 -9.69 11.34
C ILE A 39 1.75 -9.45 10.40
N GLU A 40 1.63 -9.81 9.13
CA GLU A 40 2.67 -9.55 8.15
C GLU A 40 2.93 -8.05 7.93
N ALA A 41 1.88 -7.22 7.96
CA ALA A 41 2.02 -5.76 7.94
C ALA A 41 2.75 -5.25 9.19
N ILE A 42 2.43 -5.77 10.39
CA ILE A 42 3.11 -5.44 11.65
C ILE A 42 4.59 -5.84 11.59
N LYS A 43 4.91 -7.02 11.07
CA LYS A 43 6.31 -7.45 10.87
C LYS A 43 7.08 -6.47 9.99
N THR A 44 6.46 -6.03 8.88
CA THR A 44 7.05 -5.04 7.98
C THR A 44 7.23 -3.69 8.69
N TYR A 45 6.23 -3.27 9.45
CA TYR A 45 6.29 -2.03 10.21
C TYR A 45 7.42 -2.02 11.23
N LEU A 46 7.53 -3.07 12.05
CA LEU A 46 8.59 -3.20 13.05
C LEU A 46 9.98 -3.27 12.40
N TYR A 47 10.10 -3.97 11.27
CA TYR A 47 11.35 -3.99 10.51
C TYR A 47 11.77 -2.59 10.05
N LEU A 48 10.84 -1.81 9.50
CA LEU A 48 11.11 -0.45 9.02
C LEU A 48 11.42 0.51 10.17
N LYS A 49 10.74 0.36 11.30
CA LYS A 49 10.97 1.18 12.50
C LYS A 49 12.30 0.87 13.18
N ILE A 50 12.60 -0.42 13.39
CA ILE A 50 13.73 -0.87 14.21
C ILE A 50 14.99 -1.04 13.33
N ALA A 51 14.94 -1.93 12.34
CA ALA A 51 16.12 -2.25 11.54
C ALA A 51 16.46 -1.15 10.53
N CYS A 52 15.45 -0.42 10.04
CA CYS A 52 15.61 0.67 9.08
C CYS A 52 15.55 2.06 9.74
N GLN A 53 15.44 2.15 11.06
CA GLN A 53 15.44 3.39 11.84
C GLN A 53 14.42 4.44 11.36
N ASN A 54 13.29 3.99 10.83
CA ASN A 54 12.22 4.85 10.31
C ASN A 54 12.70 5.88 9.26
N LYS A 55 13.71 5.53 8.44
CA LYS A 55 14.26 6.43 7.42
C LYS A 55 13.37 6.50 6.18
N PRO A 56 13.40 7.61 5.40
CA PRO A 56 12.72 7.69 4.11
C PRO A 56 13.17 6.58 3.15
N LEU A 57 12.23 6.04 2.34
CA LEU A 57 12.53 4.93 1.42
C LEU A 57 13.68 5.24 0.47
N TRP A 58 13.69 6.44 -0.13
CA TRP A 58 14.76 6.81 -1.04
C TRP A 58 16.14 6.68 -0.39
N GLN A 59 16.26 7.07 0.88
CA GLN A 59 17.51 6.99 1.63
C GLN A 59 17.91 5.54 1.88
N LEU A 60 16.96 4.68 2.28
CA LEU A 60 17.21 3.25 2.52
C LEU A 60 17.70 2.54 1.24
N PHE A 61 17.14 2.90 0.08
CA PHE A 61 17.61 2.34 -1.19
C PHE A 61 18.98 2.89 -1.60
N VAL A 62 19.24 4.18 -1.37
CA VAL A 62 20.54 4.78 -1.62
C VAL A 62 21.63 4.19 -0.70
N GLU A 63 21.29 3.93 0.56
CA GLU A 63 22.19 3.27 1.53
C GLU A 63 22.34 1.76 1.27
N GLY A 64 21.63 1.19 0.30
CA GLY A 64 21.72 -0.23 -0.05
C GLY A 64 21.06 -1.18 0.96
N LYS A 65 20.17 -0.67 1.84
CA LYS A 65 19.54 -1.48 2.90
C LYS A 65 18.80 -2.71 2.38
N PHE A 66 18.27 -2.63 1.16
CA PHE A 66 17.51 -3.70 0.52
C PHE A 66 18.29 -4.46 -0.56
N ASN A 67 19.60 -4.22 -0.70
CA ASN A 67 20.41 -4.88 -1.70
C ASN A 67 20.64 -6.35 -1.36
N ASP A 68 20.57 -7.20 -2.39
CA ASP A 68 21.05 -8.57 -2.32
C ASP A 68 22.53 -8.62 -2.66
N THR A 69 23.23 -9.56 -2.05
CA THR A 69 24.66 -9.80 -2.28
C THR A 69 24.95 -10.44 -3.65
N ASN A 70 23.99 -11.09 -4.28
CA ASN A 70 24.13 -11.73 -5.58
C ASN A 70 23.63 -10.83 -6.72
N VAL A 71 24.45 -9.89 -7.15
CA VAL A 71 24.39 -9.37 -8.50
C VAL A 71 25.13 -10.38 -9.35
N GLY A 72 24.40 -11.29 -10.01
CA GLY A 72 25.02 -12.37 -10.78
C GLY A 72 26.12 -11.83 -11.70
N GLU A 73 27.23 -12.57 -11.79
CA GLU A 73 28.45 -12.20 -12.53
C GLU A 73 28.26 -12.06 -14.06
N GLU A 74 27.01 -12.13 -14.53
CA GLU A 74 26.68 -12.13 -15.94
C GLU A 74 26.89 -10.77 -16.60
N GLU A 75 27.76 -10.73 -17.59
CA GLU A 75 27.88 -9.70 -18.66
C GLU A 75 27.76 -8.22 -18.24
N LEU A 76 28.37 -7.84 -17.15
CA LEU A 76 28.51 -6.41 -16.79
C LEU A 76 29.80 -5.84 -17.39
N THR A 77 29.74 -4.63 -17.91
CA THR A 77 30.95 -3.90 -18.30
C THR A 77 31.82 -3.61 -17.07
N ASP A 78 33.14 -3.47 -17.27
CA ASP A 78 34.03 -3.14 -16.15
C ASP A 78 33.63 -1.84 -15.45
N THR A 79 33.17 -0.85 -16.22
CA THR A 79 32.62 0.40 -15.67
C THR A 79 31.40 0.14 -14.77
N THR A 80 30.47 -0.71 -15.19
CA THR A 80 29.28 -1.02 -14.42
C THR A 80 29.64 -1.79 -13.14
N ARG A 81 30.62 -2.72 -13.22
CA ARG A 81 31.12 -3.41 -12.01
C ARG A 81 31.73 -2.43 -11.01
N GLN A 82 32.50 -1.47 -11.48
CA GLN A 82 33.08 -0.44 -10.63
C GLN A 82 32.01 0.45 -9.97
N VAL A 83 30.97 0.84 -10.73
CA VAL A 83 29.84 1.60 -10.18
C VAL A 83 29.09 0.78 -9.13
N PHE A 84 28.84 -0.51 -9.37
CA PHE A 84 28.17 -1.36 -8.40
C PHE A 84 28.99 -1.58 -7.12
N ALA A 85 30.31 -1.64 -7.23
CA ALA A 85 31.19 -1.74 -6.08
C ALA A 85 31.20 -0.47 -5.20
N THR A 86 30.94 0.70 -5.80
CA THR A 86 31.03 1.99 -5.09
C THR A 86 29.68 2.64 -4.80
N THR A 87 28.61 2.20 -5.45
CA THR A 87 27.31 2.87 -5.41
C THR A 87 26.18 1.89 -5.09
N PRO A 88 25.82 1.69 -3.80
CA PRO A 88 24.76 0.76 -3.41
C PRO A 88 23.41 1.04 -4.08
N ALA A 89 23.12 2.32 -4.33
CA ALA A 89 21.91 2.74 -5.06
C ALA A 89 21.86 2.18 -6.49
N ALA A 90 22.99 2.04 -7.16
CA ALA A 90 23.06 1.44 -8.49
C ALA A 90 22.63 -0.03 -8.46
N VAL A 91 23.11 -0.77 -7.47
CA VAL A 91 22.71 -2.18 -7.23
C VAL A 91 21.22 -2.27 -6.94
N ALA A 92 20.68 -1.40 -6.09
CA ALA A 92 19.26 -1.38 -5.76
C ALA A 92 18.39 -1.12 -7.00
N LEU A 93 18.76 -0.14 -7.83
CA LEU A 93 18.01 0.18 -9.04
C LEU A 93 18.13 -0.94 -10.09
N PHE A 94 19.28 -1.57 -10.19
CA PHE A 94 19.48 -2.74 -11.04
C PHE A 94 18.60 -3.93 -10.60
N GLN A 95 18.58 -4.24 -9.31
CA GLN A 95 17.72 -5.29 -8.76
C GLN A 95 16.24 -4.98 -8.99
N TYR A 96 15.83 -3.73 -8.81
CA TYR A 96 14.49 -3.29 -9.15
C TYR A 96 14.15 -3.53 -10.62
N SER A 97 15.06 -3.22 -11.54
CA SER A 97 14.86 -3.42 -12.97
C SER A 97 14.67 -4.88 -13.36
N ARG A 98 15.19 -5.81 -12.57
CA ARG A 98 15.11 -7.27 -12.78
C ARG A 98 13.90 -7.92 -12.11
N LEU A 99 13.12 -7.18 -11.32
CA LEU A 99 11.89 -7.70 -10.74
C LEU A 99 10.94 -8.17 -11.83
N ARG A 100 10.27 -9.30 -11.56
CA ARG A 100 9.31 -9.90 -12.47
C ARG A 100 7.89 -9.81 -11.91
N ASP A 101 6.91 -9.72 -12.78
CA ASP A 101 5.49 -9.84 -12.42
C ASP A 101 5.14 -11.31 -12.07
N LYS A 102 3.89 -11.55 -11.71
CA LYS A 102 3.40 -12.91 -11.41
C LYS A 102 3.45 -13.88 -12.60
N LYS A 103 3.53 -13.35 -13.84
CA LYS A 103 3.67 -14.13 -15.08
C LYS A 103 5.12 -14.32 -15.50
N GLY A 104 6.09 -13.98 -14.65
CA GLY A 104 7.51 -14.09 -14.93
C GLY A 104 8.06 -13.02 -15.87
N LYS A 105 7.24 -12.10 -16.37
CA LYS A 105 7.67 -11.02 -17.25
C LYS A 105 8.42 -9.95 -16.45
N GLN A 106 9.59 -9.58 -16.93
CA GLN A 106 10.39 -8.51 -16.31
C GLN A 106 9.68 -7.16 -16.39
N LEU A 107 9.67 -6.42 -15.26
CA LEU A 107 8.94 -5.16 -15.13
C LEU A 107 9.60 -4.02 -15.92
N SER A 108 10.93 -3.95 -15.94
CA SER A 108 11.66 -2.83 -16.52
C SER A 108 12.92 -3.25 -17.30
N PRO A 109 12.78 -4.01 -18.39
CA PRO A 109 13.94 -4.50 -19.17
C PRO A 109 14.76 -3.36 -19.80
N GLY A 110 14.13 -2.24 -20.14
CA GLY A 110 14.82 -1.06 -20.65
C GLY A 110 15.73 -0.42 -19.62
N LEU A 111 15.29 -0.35 -18.36
CA LEU A 111 16.09 0.17 -17.24
C LEU A 111 17.30 -0.74 -16.97
N GLU A 112 17.13 -2.05 -17.02
CA GLU A 112 18.26 -2.97 -16.88
C GLU A 112 19.30 -2.75 -17.95
N LYS A 113 18.90 -2.63 -19.23
CA LYS A 113 19.83 -2.36 -20.33
C LYS A 113 20.56 -1.03 -20.15
N LEU A 114 19.85 0.02 -19.73
CA LEU A 114 20.42 1.32 -19.45
C LEU A 114 21.51 1.24 -18.36
N ILE A 115 21.21 0.57 -17.24
CA ILE A 115 22.17 0.43 -16.15
C ILE A 115 23.39 -0.41 -16.60
N ARG A 116 23.18 -1.47 -17.39
CA ARG A 116 24.29 -2.31 -17.90
C ARG A 116 25.30 -1.54 -18.77
N HIS A 117 24.85 -0.57 -19.54
CA HIS A 117 25.69 0.13 -20.51
C HIS A 117 26.10 1.53 -20.08
N HIS A 118 25.31 2.20 -19.25
CA HIS A 118 25.43 3.61 -18.89
C HIS A 118 25.42 3.85 -17.38
N ALA A 119 25.89 2.88 -16.59
CA ALA A 119 25.82 2.94 -15.13
C ALA A 119 26.44 4.21 -14.52
N ALA A 120 27.56 4.69 -15.08
CA ALA A 120 28.27 5.87 -14.58
C ALA A 120 27.55 7.21 -14.88
N GLU A 121 26.60 7.22 -15.79
CA GLU A 121 25.89 8.43 -16.22
C GLU A 121 24.62 8.70 -15.39
N ILE A 122 24.19 7.74 -14.56
CA ILE A 122 22.95 7.79 -13.80
C ILE A 122 23.19 8.45 -12.43
N ASP A 123 22.42 9.49 -12.12
CA ASP A 123 22.30 10.03 -10.78
C ASP A 123 21.29 9.19 -9.97
N TYR A 124 21.79 8.15 -9.32
CA TYR A 124 20.97 7.18 -8.61
C TYR A 124 20.22 7.78 -7.41
N GLU A 125 20.81 8.74 -6.71
CA GLU A 125 20.16 9.42 -5.59
C GLU A 125 18.99 10.28 -6.09
N ALA A 126 19.21 11.06 -7.14
CA ALA A 126 18.14 11.83 -7.74
C ALA A 126 17.04 10.93 -8.34
N ALA A 127 17.41 9.77 -8.90
CA ALA A 127 16.44 8.79 -9.41
C ALA A 127 15.56 8.26 -8.28
N PHE A 128 16.14 7.80 -7.17
CA PHE A 128 15.34 7.31 -6.04
C PHE A 128 14.53 8.41 -5.37
N LYS A 129 15.07 9.62 -5.23
CA LYS A 129 14.28 10.76 -4.73
C LYS A 129 13.07 11.02 -5.61
N LYS A 130 13.20 10.98 -6.93
CA LYS A 130 12.06 11.13 -7.86
C LYS A 130 11.07 9.97 -7.73
N ILE A 131 11.55 8.72 -7.71
CA ILE A 131 10.71 7.53 -7.57
C ILE A 131 9.84 7.62 -6.31
N PHE A 132 10.40 8.09 -5.20
CA PHE A 132 9.68 8.23 -3.92
C PHE A 132 9.21 9.67 -3.68
N TYR A 133 8.71 10.33 -4.73
CA TYR A 133 8.03 11.64 -4.70
C TYR A 133 8.83 12.82 -4.15
N GLY A 134 10.13 12.67 -3.97
CA GLY A 134 11.01 13.73 -3.50
C GLY A 134 10.77 14.23 -2.09
N VAL A 135 10.08 13.45 -1.26
CA VAL A 135 9.80 13.83 0.12
C VAL A 135 11.02 13.63 1.00
N SER A 136 11.23 14.54 1.96
CA SER A 136 12.34 14.48 2.91
C SER A 136 12.03 13.71 4.19
N TYR A 137 10.80 13.28 4.35
CA TYR A 137 10.28 12.57 5.51
C TYR A 137 9.94 11.12 5.16
N THR A 138 9.74 10.32 6.20
CA THR A 138 9.30 8.94 6.07
C THR A 138 7.86 8.89 5.57
N ASP A 139 7.66 8.22 4.43
CA ASP A 139 6.37 8.08 3.76
C ASP A 139 6.19 6.62 3.32
N TYR A 140 5.37 5.87 4.04
CA TYR A 140 5.13 4.46 3.81
C TYR A 140 3.65 4.18 3.54
N VAL A 141 3.36 3.33 2.58
CA VAL A 141 1.99 2.88 2.26
C VAL A 141 1.84 1.40 2.54
N PHE A 142 0.83 1.07 3.34
CA PHE A 142 0.39 -0.29 3.63
C PHE A 142 -0.87 -0.59 2.82
N SER A 143 -0.77 -1.49 1.87
CA SER A 143 -1.89 -1.86 1.02
C SER A 143 -2.49 -3.19 1.45
N LEU A 144 -3.72 -3.11 1.95
CA LEU A 144 -4.52 -4.27 2.33
C LEU A 144 -5.92 -4.14 1.73
N PRO A 145 -6.53 -5.24 1.25
CA PRO A 145 -7.85 -5.19 0.67
C PRO A 145 -8.91 -4.73 1.67
N MET A 146 -10.07 -4.33 1.16
CA MET A 146 -11.22 -4.07 2.00
C MET A 146 -11.55 -5.30 2.85
N GLY A 147 -11.93 -5.07 4.11
CA GLY A 147 -12.23 -6.17 5.03
C GLY A 147 -11.02 -6.77 5.73
N ALA A 148 -9.79 -6.47 5.32
CA ALA A 148 -8.57 -6.92 6.02
C ALA A 148 -8.38 -6.29 7.41
N GLY A 149 -9.13 -5.23 7.75
CA GLY A 149 -9.06 -4.57 9.05
C GLY A 149 -7.97 -3.48 9.12
N LYS A 150 -7.86 -2.63 8.12
CA LYS A 150 -6.94 -1.46 8.09
C LYS A 150 -7.02 -0.60 9.36
N THR A 151 -8.23 -0.33 9.84
CA THR A 151 -8.44 0.48 11.05
C THR A 151 -7.85 -0.15 12.31
N PHE A 152 -7.98 -1.48 12.46
CA PHE A 152 -7.34 -2.23 13.54
C PHE A 152 -5.82 -2.24 13.40
N LEU A 153 -5.30 -2.26 12.17
CA LEU A 153 -3.86 -2.16 11.91
C LEU A 153 -3.32 -0.78 12.30
N MET A 154 -4.05 0.30 11.99
CA MET A 154 -3.70 1.66 12.46
C MET A 154 -3.62 1.71 13.98
N ALA A 155 -4.62 1.15 14.68
CA ALA A 155 -4.64 1.09 16.13
C ALA A 155 -3.45 0.28 16.69
N ALA A 156 -3.12 -0.85 16.06
CA ALA A 156 -1.97 -1.66 16.42
C ALA A 156 -0.66 -0.89 16.28
N PHE A 157 -0.47 -0.13 15.18
CA PHE A 157 0.71 0.69 14.99
C PHE A 157 0.82 1.81 16.03
N ILE A 158 -0.30 2.47 16.36
CA ILE A 158 -0.34 3.49 17.44
C ILE A 158 0.11 2.88 18.76
N CYS A 159 -0.44 1.72 19.14
CA CYS A 159 -0.10 1.05 20.38
C CYS A 159 1.38 0.63 20.40
N LEU A 160 1.88 0.07 19.31
CA LEU A 160 3.29 -0.33 19.20
C LEU A 160 4.24 0.85 19.30
N ASP A 161 3.96 1.95 18.58
CA ASP A 161 4.80 3.15 18.67
C ASP A 161 4.83 3.72 20.07
N LEU A 162 3.67 3.83 20.74
CA LEU A 162 3.59 4.32 22.13
C LEU A 162 4.32 3.41 23.11
N HIS A 163 4.25 2.09 22.89
CA HIS A 163 4.97 1.12 23.72
C HIS A 163 6.48 1.31 23.60
N PHE A 164 7.00 1.40 22.39
CA PHE A 164 8.44 1.59 22.16
C PHE A 164 8.89 3.00 22.56
N ALA A 165 8.14 4.04 22.21
CA ALA A 165 8.46 5.42 22.58
C ALA A 165 8.56 5.63 24.09
N ARG A 166 7.70 4.96 24.86
CA ARG A 166 7.76 5.01 26.32
C ARG A 166 8.99 4.31 26.91
N ASN A 167 9.42 3.21 26.30
CA ASN A 167 10.57 2.44 26.76
C ASN A 167 11.90 2.99 26.23
N GLU A 168 11.86 3.73 25.14
CA GLU A 168 13.01 4.29 24.42
C GLU A 168 12.76 5.77 24.10
N GLU A 169 12.62 6.61 25.14
CA GLU A 169 12.21 8.02 25.03
C GLU A 169 13.04 8.85 24.03
N ASN A 170 14.30 8.51 23.83
CA ASN A 170 15.20 9.22 22.92
C ASN A 170 15.27 8.61 21.51
N ASN A 171 14.47 7.59 21.22
CA ASN A 171 14.48 6.95 19.92
C ASN A 171 13.52 7.67 18.95
N PRO A 172 14.03 8.42 17.95
CA PRO A 172 13.18 9.17 17.03
C PRO A 172 12.38 8.29 16.07
N ALA A 173 12.63 6.99 16.03
CA ALA A 173 11.93 6.07 15.14
C ALA A 173 10.45 5.91 15.52
N PHE A 174 10.10 6.10 16.80
CA PHE A 174 8.74 5.88 17.29
C PHE A 174 7.96 7.18 17.48
N ALA A 175 6.70 7.18 17.08
CA ALA A 175 5.84 8.33 17.22
C ALA A 175 5.27 8.45 18.65
N HIS A 176 5.07 9.69 19.10
CA HIS A 176 4.41 9.98 20.36
C HIS A 176 2.97 10.44 20.17
N ASN A 177 2.68 11.11 19.07
CA ASN A 177 1.37 11.65 18.77
C ASN A 177 0.94 11.32 17.33
N PHE A 178 -0.36 11.20 17.13
CA PHE A 178 -0.92 10.69 15.88
C PHE A 178 -2.03 11.59 15.36
N MET A 179 -1.99 11.88 14.09
CA MET A 179 -3.05 12.54 13.36
C MET A 179 -3.63 11.60 12.30
N ILE A 180 -4.89 11.23 12.42
CA ILE A 180 -5.56 10.38 11.45
C ILE A 180 -6.37 11.27 10.52
N LEU A 181 -6.06 11.19 9.23
CA LEU A 181 -6.74 11.90 8.16
C LEU A 181 -7.68 10.95 7.45
N ALA A 182 -8.97 11.18 7.62
CA ALA A 182 -10.00 10.44 6.90
C ALA A 182 -10.30 11.10 5.54
N PRO A 183 -10.77 10.33 4.53
CA PRO A 183 -11.10 10.85 3.22
C PRO A 183 -12.15 11.96 3.27
N SER A 184 -12.09 12.86 2.29
CA SER A 184 -13.05 13.96 2.14
C SER A 184 -14.43 13.45 1.74
N GLY A 185 -15.47 14.11 2.23
CA GLY A 185 -16.89 13.85 1.86
C GLY A 185 -17.66 12.91 2.78
N LEU A 186 -17.05 12.33 3.82
CA LEU A 186 -17.68 11.31 4.66
C LEU A 186 -18.07 11.84 6.06
N LYS A 187 -18.93 12.84 6.11
CA LYS A 187 -19.43 13.37 7.41
C LYS A 187 -20.14 12.33 8.27
N SER A 188 -20.69 11.27 7.67
CA SER A 188 -21.48 10.27 8.36
C SER A 188 -20.74 8.94 8.65
N SER A 189 -19.62 8.67 8.01
CA SER A 189 -18.92 7.37 8.10
C SER A 189 -17.58 7.41 8.84
N ILE A 190 -17.05 8.60 9.11
CA ILE A 190 -15.78 8.75 9.84
C ILE A 190 -15.89 8.20 11.25
N VAL A 191 -16.98 8.51 11.95
CA VAL A 191 -17.14 8.17 13.36
C VAL A 191 -17.25 6.66 13.61
N PRO A 192 -18.01 5.85 12.83
CA PRO A 192 -18.13 4.41 13.10
C PRO A 192 -16.84 3.63 12.89
N SER A 193 -16.11 3.91 11.79
CA SER A 193 -14.86 3.20 11.50
C SER A 193 -13.74 3.56 12.50
N LEU A 194 -13.76 4.78 13.02
CA LEU A 194 -12.76 5.27 13.96
C LEU A 194 -13.06 4.88 15.41
N LYS A 195 -14.30 4.52 15.74
CA LYS A 195 -14.60 3.87 17.01
C LYS A 195 -13.76 2.60 17.21
N HIS A 196 -13.48 1.87 16.15
CA HIS A 196 -12.63 0.68 16.23
C HIS A 196 -11.19 0.99 16.67
N ILE A 197 -10.67 2.20 16.40
CA ILE A 197 -9.37 2.61 16.92
C ILE A 197 -9.48 2.91 18.42
N GLN A 198 -10.55 3.60 18.83
CA GLN A 198 -10.79 3.94 20.22
C GLN A 198 -11.07 2.70 21.09
N GLU A 199 -11.76 1.73 20.52
CA GLU A 199 -12.16 0.48 21.19
C GLU A 199 -11.11 -0.63 21.06
N PHE A 200 -9.99 -0.37 20.39
CA PHE A 200 -8.92 -1.34 20.21
C PHE A 200 -8.29 -1.71 21.55
N ASP A 201 -8.20 -3.00 21.81
CA ASP A 201 -7.53 -3.52 22.99
C ASP A 201 -6.02 -3.69 22.73
N PRO A 202 -5.15 -2.89 23.37
CA PRO A 202 -3.71 -3.00 23.18
C PRO A 202 -3.14 -4.38 23.52
N SER A 203 -3.84 -5.19 24.33
CA SER A 203 -3.42 -6.56 24.64
C SER A 203 -3.42 -7.52 23.46
N TRP A 204 -3.96 -7.08 22.31
CA TRP A 204 -3.86 -7.85 21.07
C TRP A 204 -2.44 -7.86 20.49
N VAL A 205 -1.67 -6.82 20.78
CA VAL A 205 -0.33 -6.62 20.19
C VAL A 205 0.78 -6.39 21.22
N ILE A 206 0.42 -6.12 22.47
CA ILE A 206 1.38 -5.85 23.57
C ILE A 206 0.99 -6.70 24.79
N PRO A 207 1.91 -7.43 25.41
CA PRO A 207 1.62 -8.19 26.62
C PRO A 207 1.33 -7.28 27.83
N GLU A 208 0.54 -7.79 28.79
CA GLU A 208 0.35 -7.12 30.06
C GLU A 208 1.64 -7.17 30.90
N PRO A 209 1.91 -6.17 31.77
CA PRO A 209 1.09 -4.98 32.08
C PRO A 209 1.23 -3.81 31.10
N ALA A 210 2.13 -3.88 30.14
CA ALA A 210 2.44 -2.79 29.22
C ALA A 210 1.23 -2.37 28.36
N ALA A 211 0.34 -3.31 28.01
CA ALA A 211 -0.90 -3.01 27.28
C ALA A 211 -1.81 -2.05 28.06
N THR A 212 -2.02 -2.32 29.34
CA THR A 212 -2.80 -1.42 30.23
C THR A 212 -2.16 -0.04 30.36
N GLU A 213 -0.85 0.04 30.41
CA GLU A 213 -0.12 1.31 30.51
C GLU A 213 -0.25 2.13 29.22
N VAL A 214 -0.14 1.49 28.05
CA VAL A 214 -0.35 2.15 26.76
C VAL A 214 -1.79 2.63 26.62
N ALA A 215 -2.79 1.83 27.04
CA ALA A 215 -4.18 2.24 27.03
C ALA A 215 -4.44 3.53 27.82
N ARG A 216 -3.75 3.71 28.93
CA ARG A 216 -3.84 4.93 29.77
C ARG A 216 -3.20 6.17 29.15
N LEU A 217 -2.21 5.99 28.28
CA LEU A 217 -1.55 7.10 27.59
C LEU A 217 -2.44 7.71 26.50
N ILE A 218 -3.28 6.90 25.86
CA ILE A 218 -4.04 7.31 24.69
C ILE A 218 -5.12 8.34 25.04
N LYS A 219 -5.09 9.47 24.36
CA LYS A 219 -6.03 10.59 24.47
C LYS A 219 -6.65 10.80 23.09
N PHE A 220 -7.94 10.46 22.95
CA PHE A 220 -8.66 10.61 21.68
C PHE A 220 -9.31 11.96 21.55
N GLU A 221 -9.09 12.63 20.40
CA GLU A 221 -9.73 13.87 20.04
C GLU A 221 -10.31 13.81 18.61
N ILE A 222 -11.62 14.00 18.49
CA ILE A 222 -12.28 14.11 17.18
C ILE A 222 -12.38 15.59 16.82
N LEU A 223 -11.66 15.99 15.78
CA LEU A 223 -11.57 17.37 15.32
C LEU A 223 -12.61 17.62 14.21
N ASP A 224 -13.88 17.43 14.50
CA ASP A 224 -14.97 17.57 13.53
C ASP A 224 -15.97 18.68 13.88
N GLU A 225 -15.72 19.48 14.89
CA GLU A 225 -16.65 20.52 15.28
C GLU A 225 -16.79 21.59 14.19
N GLN A 226 -18.03 21.82 13.78
CA GLN A 226 -18.42 22.95 12.97
C GLN A 226 -18.86 24.06 13.93
N LYS A 227 -18.37 25.27 13.71
CA LYS A 227 -18.81 26.42 14.49
C LYS A 227 -20.30 26.58 14.34
N SER A 228 -21.08 26.40 15.41
CA SER A 228 -22.47 26.82 15.45
C SER A 228 -22.52 28.32 15.21
N ALA A 229 -23.49 28.78 14.45
CA ALA A 229 -23.72 30.18 14.13
C ALA A 229 -24.12 31.07 15.36
N GLY A 230 -23.77 30.61 16.57
CA GLY A 230 -24.03 31.30 17.84
C GLY A 230 -23.10 32.50 18.05
N LYS A 231 -23.69 33.59 18.41
CA LYS A 231 -23.23 34.97 18.55
C LYS A 231 -22.03 35.25 19.52
N SER A 232 -21.17 34.33 19.82
CA SER A 232 -20.04 34.62 20.69
C SER A 232 -18.75 34.86 19.88
N ASN A 233 -18.32 36.14 19.81
CA ASN A 233 -17.12 36.62 19.13
C ASN A 233 -15.79 36.21 19.82
N LYS A 234 -15.81 35.34 20.81
CA LYS A 234 -14.63 34.96 21.62
C LYS A 234 -14.11 33.56 21.44
N VAL A 235 -14.74 32.70 20.69
CA VAL A 235 -14.28 31.32 20.56
C VAL A 235 -13.39 31.22 19.33
N LYS A 236 -12.08 31.05 19.59
CA LYS A 236 -11.09 30.58 18.65
C LYS A 236 -11.52 29.23 18.06
N ASN A 237 -10.83 28.70 17.07
CA ASN A 237 -11.12 27.43 16.41
C ASN A 237 -11.35 26.31 17.46
N PRO A 238 -12.56 25.75 17.56
CA PRO A 238 -12.85 24.74 18.59
C PRO A 238 -12.01 23.47 18.44
N ASN A 239 -11.60 23.10 17.23
CA ASN A 239 -10.73 21.96 16.97
C ASN A 239 -9.30 22.23 17.43
N ALA A 240 -8.78 23.41 17.20
CA ALA A 240 -7.48 23.83 17.72
C ALA A 240 -7.48 23.89 19.25
N GLN A 241 -8.57 24.32 19.85
CA GLN A 241 -8.72 24.37 21.30
C GLN A 241 -8.70 22.99 21.93
N LYS A 242 -9.27 21.96 21.28
CA LYS A 242 -9.20 20.57 21.76
C LYS A 242 -7.76 20.11 21.94
N ILE A 243 -6.90 20.37 20.95
CA ILE A 243 -5.47 20.05 21.06
C ILE A 243 -4.81 20.88 22.16
N ASN A 244 -5.10 22.18 22.22
CA ASN A 244 -4.54 23.09 23.24
C ASN A 244 -4.94 22.75 24.67
N ASN A 245 -6.03 22.02 24.88
CA ASN A 245 -6.41 21.54 26.21
C ASN A 245 -5.42 20.53 26.81
N HIS A 246 -4.54 19.94 25.98
CA HIS A 246 -3.51 18.98 26.38
C HIS A 246 -2.14 19.62 26.65
N GLN A 247 -2.09 20.89 27.07
CA GLN A 247 -0.84 21.57 27.41
C GLN A 247 -0.11 20.89 28.60
N PRO A 248 1.23 20.89 28.64
CA PRO A 248 2.15 21.46 27.65
C PRO A 248 2.28 20.58 26.41
N LEU A 249 2.36 21.19 25.21
CA LEU A 249 2.44 20.43 23.95
C LEU A 249 3.81 19.79 23.74
N ASP A 250 4.87 20.39 24.24
CA ASP A 250 6.24 19.93 23.98
C ASP A 250 6.53 18.54 24.60
N ASP A 251 5.84 18.21 25.68
CA ASP A 251 5.95 16.89 26.36
C ASP A 251 4.74 15.99 26.08
N LEU A 252 3.89 16.36 25.12
CA LEU A 252 2.67 15.63 24.86
C LEU A 252 2.96 14.26 24.24
N MET A 253 2.42 13.22 24.87
CA MET A 253 2.48 11.85 24.41
C MET A 253 1.11 11.19 24.50
N GLY A 254 0.76 10.41 23.46
CA GLY A 254 -0.47 9.62 23.40
C GLY A 254 -1.67 10.36 22.81
N LEU A 255 -1.52 11.55 22.22
CA LEU A 255 -2.61 12.18 21.52
C LEU A 255 -2.90 11.46 20.21
N VAL A 256 -4.15 11.03 20.03
CA VAL A 256 -4.68 10.47 18.79
C VAL A 256 -5.80 11.38 18.31
N ALA A 257 -5.47 12.27 17.39
CA ALA A 257 -6.41 13.23 16.84
C ALA A 257 -6.92 12.76 15.48
N ILE A 258 -8.22 12.92 15.23
CA ILE A 258 -8.87 12.46 14.02
C ILE A 258 -9.55 13.63 13.36
N THR A 259 -9.28 13.85 12.07
CA THR A 259 -9.90 14.90 11.29
C THR A 259 -10.07 14.49 9.83
N ASN A 260 -10.82 15.29 9.10
CA ASN A 260 -10.91 15.16 7.65
C ASN A 260 -9.72 15.86 6.98
N ALA A 261 -9.11 15.22 6.00
CA ALA A 261 -7.99 15.78 5.25
C ALA A 261 -8.28 17.19 4.69
N GLU A 262 -9.51 17.46 4.23
CA GLU A 262 -9.90 18.78 3.74
C GLU A 262 -9.76 19.90 4.78
N LYS A 263 -9.97 19.61 6.06
CA LYS A 263 -9.85 20.63 7.12
C LYS A 263 -8.42 21.09 7.33
N VAL A 264 -7.47 20.26 6.95
CA VAL A 264 -6.03 20.55 7.07
C VAL A 264 -5.46 21.06 5.75
N ILE A 265 -5.98 20.56 4.60
CA ILE A 265 -5.49 20.85 3.26
C ILE A 265 -6.12 22.11 2.65
N LEU A 266 -7.18 22.69 3.24
CA LEU A 266 -7.87 23.84 2.66
C LEU A 266 -6.89 24.98 2.35
N ASP A 267 -6.39 24.93 1.13
CA ASP A 267 -5.47 25.88 0.56
C ASP A 267 -6.17 26.61 -0.59
N ARG A 268 -6.76 27.72 -0.27
CA ARG A 268 -7.20 28.71 -1.27
C ARG A 268 -6.32 29.96 -1.28
N LEU A 269 -5.31 30.00 -0.45
CA LEU A 269 -4.24 31.00 -0.49
C LEU A 269 -3.10 30.46 -1.34
N THR A 270 -3.34 30.32 -2.63
CA THR A 270 -2.23 30.44 -3.59
C THR A 270 -1.87 31.91 -3.64
N ASP A 271 -0.58 32.22 -3.55
CA ASP A 271 0.01 33.57 -3.51
C ASP A 271 -0.39 34.52 -4.67
N ASP A 272 -1.25 34.08 -5.57
CA ASP A 272 -1.65 34.76 -6.80
C ASP A 272 -3.08 35.32 -6.81
N LYS A 273 -3.87 35.15 -5.75
CA LYS A 273 -5.22 35.70 -5.70
C LYS A 273 -5.37 36.79 -4.63
N ASP A 274 -5.79 37.95 -5.10
CA ASP A 274 -6.09 39.12 -4.28
C ASP A 274 -7.06 38.75 -3.12
N PRO A 275 -6.70 38.98 -1.85
CA PRO A 275 -7.55 38.66 -0.69
C PRO A 275 -8.97 39.24 -0.76
N THR A 276 -9.18 40.28 -1.58
CA THR A 276 -10.47 40.91 -1.82
C THR A 276 -11.48 40.02 -2.57
N LEU A 277 -11.04 38.91 -3.17
CA LEU A 277 -11.90 37.99 -3.93
C LEU A 277 -12.59 36.93 -3.06
N PHE A 278 -12.27 36.86 -1.77
CA PHE A 278 -12.88 35.90 -0.87
C PHE A 278 -14.00 36.50 -0.02
N SER A 279 -15.08 35.75 0.15
CA SER A 279 -16.13 36.12 1.10
C SER A 279 -15.58 36.10 2.54
N LYS A 280 -16.20 36.89 3.44
CA LYS A 280 -15.81 36.90 4.86
C LYS A 280 -15.89 35.54 5.52
N GLU A 281 -16.77 34.66 5.03
CA GLU A 281 -16.89 33.27 5.53
C GLU A 281 -15.76 32.36 5.03
N GLU A 282 -15.30 32.57 3.81
CA GLU A 282 -14.17 31.82 3.23
C GLU A 282 -12.86 32.23 3.91
N LEU A 283 -12.60 33.51 4.10
CA LEU A 283 -11.44 34.01 4.85
C LEU A 283 -11.38 33.41 6.26
N LYS A 284 -12.52 33.37 6.94
CA LYS A 284 -12.59 32.79 8.29
C LYS A 284 -12.33 31.29 8.33
N LYS A 285 -12.74 30.53 7.32
CA LYS A 285 -12.42 29.09 7.19
C LYS A 285 -10.92 28.88 6.95
N ILE A 286 -10.31 29.75 6.17
CA ILE A 286 -8.87 29.71 5.88
C ILE A 286 -8.06 30.00 7.14
N GLU A 287 -8.42 31.03 7.92
CA GLU A 287 -7.78 31.36 9.20
C GLU A 287 -7.88 30.20 10.20
N GLN A 288 -9.04 29.55 10.29
CA GLN A 288 -9.24 28.40 11.17
C GLN A 288 -8.41 27.18 10.73
N ALA A 289 -8.30 26.94 9.43
CA ALA A 289 -7.46 25.86 8.92
C ALA A 289 -5.97 26.13 9.17
N ASN A 290 -5.54 27.38 9.04
CA ASN A 290 -4.15 27.77 9.33
C ASN A 290 -3.83 27.59 10.82
N GLU A 291 -4.71 28.04 11.72
CA GLU A 291 -4.54 27.88 13.18
C GLU A 291 -4.43 26.38 13.55
N LEU A 292 -5.28 25.53 12.98
CA LEU A 292 -5.22 24.09 13.22
C LEU A 292 -3.92 23.47 12.69
N ARG A 293 -3.48 23.85 11.49
CA ARG A 293 -2.20 23.41 10.92
C ARG A 293 -1.00 23.78 11.77
N ASP A 294 -0.97 25.01 12.25
CA ASP A 294 0.14 25.51 13.08
C ASP A 294 0.25 24.76 14.40
N ILE A 295 -0.90 24.43 15.01
CA ILE A 295 -0.92 23.66 16.26
C ILE A 295 -0.52 22.21 16.02
N ILE A 296 -1.01 21.58 14.97
CA ILE A 296 -0.62 20.22 14.59
C ILE A 296 0.89 20.15 14.34
N GLY A 297 1.44 21.15 13.64
CA GLY A 297 2.89 21.20 13.35
C GLY A 297 3.79 21.35 14.58
N ARG A 298 3.24 21.67 15.76
CA ARG A 298 3.98 21.76 17.03
C ARG A 298 3.96 20.47 17.85
N LEU A 299 3.15 19.49 17.44
CA LEU A 299 3.08 18.22 18.16
C LEU A 299 4.40 17.47 18.03
N PRO A 300 5.03 17.06 19.15
CA PRO A 300 6.29 16.35 19.11
C PRO A 300 6.10 14.94 18.58
N HIS A 301 7.08 14.43 17.84
CA HIS A 301 7.10 13.07 17.27
C HIS A 301 5.77 12.70 16.61
N LEU A 302 5.24 13.61 15.79
CA LEU A 302 3.96 13.45 15.11
C LEU A 302 4.06 12.44 13.98
N SER A 303 3.19 11.43 13.98
CA SER A 303 2.92 10.55 12.85
C SER A 303 1.55 10.84 12.27
N ILE A 304 1.46 10.87 10.93
CA ILE A 304 0.22 11.12 10.22
C ILE A 304 -0.23 9.84 9.54
N PHE A 305 -1.45 9.42 9.82
CA PHE A 305 -2.08 8.26 9.21
C PHE A 305 -3.13 8.74 8.21
N ILE A 306 -3.06 8.25 6.98
CA ILE A 306 -3.98 8.62 5.90
C ILE A 306 -4.74 7.38 5.47
N ASP A 307 -6.06 7.38 5.71
CA ASP A 307 -6.92 6.30 5.21
C ASP A 307 -7.31 6.57 3.77
N GLU A 308 -7.31 5.51 2.95
CA GLU A 308 -7.65 5.52 1.51
C GLU A 308 -6.81 6.54 0.69
N VAL A 309 -5.48 6.44 0.80
CA VAL A 309 -4.50 7.34 0.16
C VAL A 309 -4.69 7.51 -1.35
N HIS A 310 -5.22 6.50 -2.04
CA HIS A 310 -5.40 6.52 -3.49
C HIS A 310 -6.39 7.60 -4.01
N HIS A 311 -7.24 8.16 -3.13
CA HIS A 311 -8.13 9.26 -3.47
C HIS A 311 -7.46 10.63 -3.42
N ALA A 312 -6.22 10.69 -3.01
CA ALA A 312 -5.51 11.94 -2.75
C ALA A 312 -4.71 12.46 -3.96
N ALA A 313 -4.89 11.94 -5.18
CA ALA A 313 -4.02 12.27 -6.32
C ALA A 313 -3.87 13.80 -6.56
N ASP A 314 -4.94 14.57 -6.54
CA ASP A 314 -4.85 16.03 -6.61
C ASP A 314 -4.70 16.70 -5.23
N GLY A 315 -5.24 16.09 -4.17
CA GLY A 315 -5.09 16.52 -2.79
C GLY A 315 -3.73 16.15 -2.19
N GLU A 316 -3.09 15.10 -2.71
CA GLU A 316 -1.82 14.58 -2.22
C GLU A 316 -0.67 15.60 -2.38
N ILE A 317 -0.62 16.32 -3.48
CA ILE A 317 0.37 17.39 -3.67
C ILE A 317 0.19 18.47 -2.60
N LYS A 318 -1.04 18.87 -2.30
CA LYS A 318 -1.33 19.86 -1.27
C LYS A 318 -1.06 19.33 0.12
N LEU A 319 -1.42 18.08 0.38
CA LEU A 319 -1.12 17.42 1.65
C LEU A 319 0.39 17.31 1.85
N ARG A 320 1.14 16.91 0.83
CA ARG A 320 2.61 16.88 0.86
C ARG A 320 3.21 18.25 1.15
N GLN A 321 2.65 19.33 0.59
CA GLN A 321 3.09 20.68 0.91
C GLN A 321 2.86 21.04 2.38
N VAL A 322 1.70 20.66 2.94
CA VAL A 322 1.40 20.86 4.35
C VAL A 322 2.35 20.04 5.23
N VAL A 323 2.55 18.77 4.91
CA VAL A 323 3.47 17.89 5.61
C VAL A 323 4.89 18.40 5.53
N ASN A 324 5.35 18.89 4.37
CA ASN A 324 6.67 19.51 4.23
C ASN A 324 6.87 20.72 5.16
N LYS A 325 5.81 21.48 5.45
CA LYS A 325 5.88 22.56 6.47
C LYS A 325 6.03 21.98 7.88
N TRP A 326 5.37 20.88 8.18
CA TRP A 326 5.46 20.22 9.48
C TRP A 326 6.81 19.53 9.70
N THR A 327 7.42 18.99 8.64
CA THR A 327 8.77 18.38 8.71
C THR A 327 9.89 19.37 9.00
N ALA A 328 9.63 20.66 8.90
CA ALA A 328 10.56 21.68 9.40
C ALA A 328 10.72 21.62 10.93
N ASN A 329 9.77 21.02 11.64
CA ASN A 329 9.92 20.63 13.02
C ASN A 329 10.76 19.34 13.10
N GLN A 330 11.89 19.39 13.80
CA GLN A 330 12.86 18.29 13.89
C GLN A 330 12.31 16.99 14.48
N SER A 331 11.14 17.05 15.12
CA SER A 331 10.51 15.90 15.76
C SER A 331 9.41 15.22 14.92
N PHE A 332 9.23 15.58 13.65
CA PHE A 332 8.25 14.90 12.79
C PHE A 332 8.65 13.46 12.55
N ASN A 333 7.73 12.50 12.74
CA ASN A 333 8.05 11.09 12.68
C ASN A 333 7.81 10.47 11.30
N ALA A 334 6.56 10.40 10.82
CA ALA A 334 6.24 9.71 9.57
C ALA A 334 4.86 10.07 9.01
N VAL A 335 4.67 9.78 7.72
CA VAL A 335 3.37 9.63 7.08
C VAL A 335 3.15 8.16 6.77
N LEU A 336 2.04 7.60 7.23
CA LEU A 336 1.65 6.23 6.96
C LEU A 336 0.32 6.24 6.19
N GLY A 337 0.38 5.81 4.94
CA GLY A 337 -0.78 5.65 4.08
C GLY A 337 -1.37 4.25 4.19
N PHE A 338 -2.70 4.17 4.18
CA PHE A 338 -3.43 2.90 4.13
C PHE A 338 -4.34 2.90 2.92
N SER A 339 -4.30 1.85 2.12
CA SER A 339 -5.11 1.77 0.90
C SER A 339 -5.58 0.35 0.64
N GLY A 340 -6.78 0.23 0.07
CA GLY A 340 -7.26 -1.03 -0.50
C GLY A 340 -6.76 -1.28 -1.92
N THR A 341 -6.34 -0.22 -2.61
CA THR A 341 -5.94 -0.21 -4.01
C THR A 341 -4.75 0.73 -4.18
N PRO A 342 -3.51 0.22 -4.22
CA PRO A 342 -2.31 1.05 -4.28
C PRO A 342 -1.98 1.51 -5.71
N TYR A 343 -2.99 1.70 -6.54
CA TYR A 343 -2.85 2.01 -7.96
C TYR A 343 -3.18 3.45 -8.24
N LEU A 344 -2.40 4.06 -9.13
CA LEU A 344 -2.66 5.42 -9.59
C LEU A 344 -3.83 5.41 -10.60
N GLU A 345 -4.73 6.37 -10.49
CA GLU A 345 -5.84 6.53 -11.47
C GLU A 345 -5.32 6.82 -12.88
N LYS A 346 -4.20 7.51 -12.97
CA LYS A 346 -3.51 7.83 -14.23
C LYS A 346 -2.07 7.36 -14.12
N THR A 347 -1.56 6.80 -15.20
CA THR A 347 -0.15 6.44 -15.32
C THR A 347 0.69 7.70 -15.21
N GLU A 348 1.57 7.75 -14.22
CA GLU A 348 2.54 8.83 -14.08
C GLU A 348 3.84 8.45 -14.81
N ALA A 349 4.28 9.33 -15.69
CA ALA A 349 5.58 9.20 -16.34
C ALA A 349 6.60 10.02 -15.56
N MET A 350 7.58 9.36 -14.96
CA MET A 350 8.70 10.00 -14.27
C MET A 350 9.96 9.88 -15.14
N THR A 351 10.47 10.98 -15.62
CA THR A 351 11.78 11.01 -16.26
C THR A 351 12.86 10.85 -15.19
N LEU A 352 13.57 9.73 -15.22
CA LEU A 352 14.63 9.44 -14.27
C LEU A 352 15.97 10.04 -14.74
N PHE A 353 16.27 9.87 -16.02
CA PHE A 353 17.56 10.21 -16.57
C PHE A 353 17.43 10.42 -18.09
N GLY A 354 17.93 11.55 -18.62
CA GLY A 354 17.79 11.88 -20.04
C GLY A 354 16.35 11.72 -20.52
N ASP A 355 16.16 10.94 -21.58
CA ASP A 355 14.82 10.61 -22.11
C ASP A 355 14.20 9.36 -21.50
N PHE A 356 14.89 8.73 -20.54
CA PHE A 356 14.39 7.51 -19.91
C PHE A 356 13.34 7.84 -18.85
N ALA A 357 12.09 7.50 -19.14
CA ALA A 357 10.98 7.63 -18.21
C ALA A 357 10.49 6.27 -17.74
N ILE A 358 10.30 6.14 -16.43
CA ILE A 358 9.54 5.03 -15.85
C ILE A 358 8.07 5.44 -15.83
N ARG A 359 7.20 4.54 -16.27
CA ARG A 359 5.75 4.70 -16.14
C ARG A 359 5.29 3.93 -14.93
N ASN A 360 4.87 4.65 -13.91
CA ASN A 360 4.28 4.06 -12.72
C ASN A 360 2.76 3.98 -12.86
N THR A 361 2.24 2.79 -12.64
CA THR A 361 0.82 2.51 -12.47
C THR A 361 0.46 2.33 -10.99
N ASP A 362 1.47 2.16 -10.15
CA ASP A 362 1.34 1.86 -8.73
C ASP A 362 2.01 2.94 -7.90
N LEU A 363 1.56 3.14 -6.66
CA LEU A 363 2.25 3.98 -5.70
C LEU A 363 3.63 3.39 -5.38
N SER A 364 4.69 4.18 -5.56
CA SER A 364 6.07 3.71 -5.38
C SER A 364 6.43 3.43 -3.93
N ASN A 365 5.82 4.16 -3.00
CA ASN A 365 6.07 4.09 -1.55
C ASN A 365 5.29 2.98 -0.84
N VAL A 366 4.72 2.02 -1.57
CA VAL A 366 4.11 0.83 -0.98
C VAL A 366 5.19 -0.06 -0.39
N VAL A 367 5.17 -0.22 0.92
CA VAL A 367 6.10 -1.06 1.69
C VAL A 367 5.56 -2.44 2.00
N TYR A 368 4.24 -2.57 1.99
CA TYR A 368 3.54 -3.82 2.21
C TYR A 368 2.31 -3.90 1.31
N TYR A 369 2.11 -5.05 0.68
CA TYR A 369 0.99 -5.32 -0.21
C TYR A 369 0.42 -6.71 0.02
N TYR A 370 -0.87 -6.78 0.36
CA TYR A 370 -1.61 -8.03 0.46
C TYR A 370 -2.66 -8.10 -0.66
N PRO A 371 -2.57 -9.08 -1.58
CA PRO A 371 -3.50 -9.20 -2.69
C PRO A 371 -4.93 -9.49 -2.23
N LEU A 372 -5.93 -8.90 -2.91
CA LEU A 372 -7.34 -9.16 -2.66
C LEU A 372 -7.67 -10.66 -2.75
N ILE A 373 -7.08 -11.32 -3.75
CA ILE A 373 -7.36 -12.74 -4.03
C ILE A 373 -6.94 -13.66 -2.90
N GLU A 374 -5.88 -13.33 -2.18
CA GLU A 374 -5.44 -14.12 -1.01
C GLU A 374 -6.39 -13.97 0.18
N GLY A 375 -7.10 -12.84 0.27
CA GLY A 375 -8.14 -12.63 1.26
C GLY A 375 -9.43 -13.42 1.00
N VAL A 376 -9.72 -13.74 -0.27
CA VAL A 376 -10.94 -14.46 -0.66
C VAL A 376 -10.91 -15.90 -0.15
N GLY A 377 -11.92 -16.27 0.63
CA GLY A 377 -12.02 -17.58 1.27
C GLY A 377 -11.19 -17.71 2.56
N ASN A 378 -10.37 -16.72 2.90
CA ASN A 378 -9.65 -16.65 4.17
C ASN A 378 -10.40 -15.72 5.15
N PHE A 379 -10.36 -14.41 4.93
CA PHE A 379 -11.10 -13.44 5.73
C PHE A 379 -12.11 -12.62 4.91
N LEU A 380 -12.25 -12.94 3.64
CA LEU A 380 -13.29 -12.43 2.75
C LEU A 380 -14.21 -13.57 2.30
N LYS A 381 -15.48 -13.25 2.07
CA LYS A 381 -16.45 -14.15 1.48
C LYS A 381 -16.00 -14.55 0.07
N VAL A 382 -16.35 -15.76 -0.34
CA VAL A 382 -16.13 -16.23 -1.71
C VAL A 382 -17.16 -15.57 -2.63
N PRO A 383 -16.75 -14.80 -3.66
CA PRO A 383 -17.69 -14.15 -4.55
C PRO A 383 -18.30 -15.12 -5.55
N GLU A 384 -19.60 -15.04 -5.72
CA GLU A 384 -20.33 -15.59 -6.86
C GLU A 384 -20.66 -14.43 -7.80
N VAL A 385 -19.95 -14.31 -8.91
CA VAL A 385 -20.12 -13.19 -9.83
C VAL A 385 -20.96 -13.62 -11.02
N LYS A 386 -22.06 -12.89 -11.24
CA LYS A 386 -22.97 -13.09 -12.37
C LYS A 386 -23.15 -11.80 -13.14
N PHE A 387 -23.26 -11.90 -14.43
CA PHE A 387 -23.49 -10.76 -15.31
C PHE A 387 -24.27 -11.15 -16.55
N THR A 388 -24.95 -10.19 -17.12
CA THR A 388 -25.74 -10.37 -18.36
C THR A 388 -25.82 -9.03 -19.10
N ASP A 389 -26.07 -9.13 -20.41
CA ASP A 389 -26.37 -8.00 -21.28
C ASP A 389 -27.83 -7.57 -21.23
N ASN A 390 -28.65 -8.25 -20.41
CA ASN A 390 -30.06 -7.96 -20.30
C ASN A 390 -30.33 -6.58 -19.69
N ASP A 391 -31.57 -6.16 -19.83
CA ASP A 391 -32.10 -4.93 -19.30
C ASP A 391 -31.96 -4.86 -17.76
N ARG A 392 -31.84 -3.66 -17.22
CA ARG A 392 -31.78 -3.38 -15.79
C ARG A 392 -32.85 -4.14 -14.98
N ALA A 393 -34.10 -4.15 -15.49
CA ALA A 393 -35.21 -4.82 -14.79
C ALA A 393 -34.97 -6.32 -14.65
N VAL A 394 -34.45 -6.98 -15.68
CA VAL A 394 -34.13 -8.41 -15.65
C VAL A 394 -32.99 -8.73 -14.71
N ILE A 395 -31.97 -7.85 -14.67
CA ILE A 395 -30.84 -8.00 -13.74
C ILE A 395 -31.30 -7.90 -12.29
N ILE A 396 -32.18 -6.93 -12.01
CA ILE A 396 -32.75 -6.74 -10.66
C ILE A 396 -33.64 -7.93 -10.28
N ASP A 397 -34.53 -8.38 -11.18
CA ASP A 397 -35.39 -9.52 -10.92
C ASP A 397 -34.59 -10.77 -10.56
N ASN A 398 -33.66 -11.14 -11.47
CA ASN A 398 -32.80 -12.31 -11.27
C ASN A 398 -31.94 -12.18 -10.00
N GLY A 399 -31.31 -11.04 -9.80
CA GLY A 399 -30.40 -10.83 -8.68
C GLY A 399 -31.11 -10.80 -7.32
N VAL A 400 -32.29 -10.19 -7.23
CA VAL A 400 -33.09 -10.16 -5.99
C VAL A 400 -33.66 -11.52 -5.68
N ARG A 401 -34.25 -12.22 -6.68
CA ARG A 401 -34.78 -13.56 -6.47
C ARG A 401 -33.70 -14.54 -6.05
N GLU A 402 -32.57 -14.56 -6.75
CA GLU A 402 -31.44 -15.41 -6.38
C GLU A 402 -30.91 -15.11 -4.98
N PHE A 403 -30.81 -13.82 -4.61
CA PHE A 403 -30.40 -13.43 -3.25
C PHE A 403 -31.40 -13.93 -2.20
N LEU A 404 -32.70 -13.76 -2.43
CA LEU A 404 -33.73 -14.21 -1.51
C LEU A 404 -33.75 -15.73 -1.41
N ASP A 405 -33.62 -16.47 -2.50
CA ASP A 405 -33.58 -17.93 -2.50
C ASP A 405 -32.40 -18.46 -1.66
N LYS A 406 -31.24 -17.85 -1.80
CA LYS A 406 -30.02 -18.28 -1.09
C LYS A 406 -29.94 -17.78 0.36
N TYR A 407 -30.32 -16.53 0.62
CA TYR A 407 -29.94 -15.84 1.86
C TYR A 407 -31.11 -15.32 2.70
N ARG A 408 -32.39 -15.42 2.27
CA ARG A 408 -33.53 -14.86 3.03
C ARG A 408 -33.63 -15.38 4.46
N HIS A 409 -33.19 -16.61 4.70
CA HIS A 409 -33.20 -17.26 6.01
C HIS A 409 -31.86 -17.21 6.74
N THR A 410 -30.85 -16.62 6.12
CA THR A 410 -29.51 -16.54 6.71
C THR A 410 -29.48 -15.52 7.83
N THR A 411 -29.19 -16.01 9.04
CA THR A 411 -28.87 -15.20 10.21
C THR A 411 -27.51 -15.63 10.70
N TYR A 412 -26.61 -14.67 10.80
CA TYR A 412 -25.25 -14.91 11.24
C TYR A 412 -25.18 -15.10 12.76
N ALA A 413 -24.07 -15.66 13.26
CA ALA A 413 -23.91 -15.95 14.70
C ALA A 413 -23.99 -14.69 15.59
N ASN A 414 -23.73 -13.51 15.05
CA ASN A 414 -23.90 -12.22 15.74
C ASN A 414 -25.38 -11.73 15.75
N GLY A 415 -26.35 -12.51 15.25
CA GLY A 415 -27.75 -12.17 15.16
C GLY A 415 -28.13 -11.26 13.98
N THR A 416 -27.19 -10.86 13.11
CA THR A 416 -27.53 -10.05 11.95
C THR A 416 -28.01 -10.89 10.78
N CYS A 417 -28.94 -10.36 9.97
CA CYS A 417 -29.40 -11.03 8.75
C CYS A 417 -28.60 -10.61 7.53
N ALA A 418 -28.49 -11.52 6.55
CA ALA A 418 -27.86 -11.24 5.27
C ALA A 418 -28.56 -10.09 4.53
N LYS A 419 -27.79 -9.22 3.87
CA LYS A 419 -28.27 -8.01 3.22
C LYS A 419 -27.80 -7.90 1.78
N LEU A 420 -28.65 -7.35 0.91
CA LEU A 420 -28.42 -7.05 -0.48
C LEU A 420 -28.42 -5.53 -0.69
N ALA A 421 -27.39 -4.99 -1.33
CA ALA A 421 -27.38 -3.60 -1.76
C ALA A 421 -27.58 -3.50 -3.28
N ILE A 422 -28.52 -2.67 -3.70
CA ILE A 422 -28.76 -2.33 -5.10
C ILE A 422 -28.37 -0.87 -5.30
N TYR A 423 -27.39 -0.62 -6.14
CA TYR A 423 -26.92 0.73 -6.43
C TYR A 423 -27.68 1.32 -7.62
N CYS A 424 -28.28 2.46 -7.38
CA CYS A 424 -29.09 3.19 -8.35
C CYS A 424 -28.35 4.43 -8.82
N SER A 425 -28.58 4.84 -10.08
CA SER A 425 -27.91 6.00 -10.66
C SER A 425 -28.51 7.33 -10.16
N GLN A 426 -29.83 7.37 -10.02
CA GLN A 426 -30.61 8.58 -9.69
C GLN A 426 -31.75 8.25 -8.72
N ILE A 427 -32.22 9.25 -7.97
CA ILE A 427 -33.30 9.11 -6.98
C ILE A 427 -34.60 8.74 -7.68
N GLU A 428 -34.92 9.42 -8.78
CA GLU A 428 -36.12 9.17 -9.57
C GLU A 428 -36.15 7.72 -10.07
N THR A 429 -35.04 7.22 -10.57
CA THR A 429 -34.92 5.81 -11.01
C THR A 429 -35.15 4.82 -9.86
N LEU A 430 -34.66 5.16 -8.66
CA LEU A 430 -34.88 4.35 -7.48
C LEU A 430 -36.36 4.33 -7.11
N GLU A 431 -37.02 5.49 -7.01
CA GLU A 431 -38.37 5.63 -6.49
C GLU A 431 -39.43 5.13 -7.49
N GLU A 432 -39.29 5.45 -8.76
CA GLU A 432 -40.31 5.20 -9.78
C GLU A 432 -40.21 3.81 -10.42
N ASN A 433 -39.00 3.24 -10.49
CA ASN A 433 -38.78 1.99 -11.22
C ASN A 433 -38.27 0.86 -10.35
N ILE A 434 -37.20 1.09 -9.55
CA ILE A 434 -36.52 0.00 -8.87
C ILE A 434 -37.28 -0.41 -7.61
N TYR A 435 -37.69 0.54 -6.79
CA TYR A 435 -38.43 0.22 -5.56
C TYR A 435 -39.76 -0.53 -5.83
N PRO A 436 -40.62 -0.10 -6.78
CA PRO A 436 -41.84 -0.86 -7.06
C PRO A 436 -41.59 -2.30 -7.50
N GLN A 437 -40.59 -2.50 -8.40
CA GLN A 437 -40.22 -3.84 -8.84
C GLN A 437 -39.69 -4.71 -7.71
N VAL A 438 -38.79 -4.17 -6.88
CA VAL A 438 -38.22 -4.91 -5.74
C VAL A 438 -39.30 -5.21 -4.70
N ALA A 439 -40.22 -4.29 -4.46
CA ALA A 439 -41.32 -4.48 -3.53
C ALA A 439 -42.28 -5.60 -3.99
N GLU A 440 -42.54 -5.69 -5.29
CA GLU A 440 -43.34 -6.78 -5.87
C GLU A 440 -42.64 -8.12 -5.65
N ILE A 441 -41.36 -8.24 -5.98
CA ILE A 441 -40.59 -9.46 -5.78
C ILE A 441 -40.61 -9.87 -4.30
N VAL A 442 -40.35 -8.92 -3.40
CA VAL A 442 -40.35 -9.17 -1.93
C VAL A 442 -41.71 -9.68 -1.46
N ALA A 443 -42.79 -9.12 -1.98
CA ALA A 443 -44.16 -9.55 -1.68
C ALA A 443 -44.43 -11.00 -2.19
N ASP A 444 -43.91 -11.39 -3.36
CA ASP A 444 -43.98 -12.77 -3.87
C ASP A 444 -43.36 -13.77 -2.87
N TYR A 445 -42.35 -13.37 -2.12
CA TYR A 445 -41.72 -14.19 -1.07
C TYR A 445 -42.47 -14.12 0.30
N GLY A 446 -43.61 -13.47 0.34
CA GLY A 446 -44.46 -13.37 1.56
C GLY A 446 -43.86 -12.41 2.61
N MET A 447 -43.00 -11.50 2.24
CA MET A 447 -42.40 -10.49 3.12
C MET A 447 -43.07 -9.13 2.90
N ASN A 448 -43.19 -8.35 3.98
CA ASN A 448 -43.65 -6.97 3.84
C ASN A 448 -42.54 -6.04 3.35
N PRO A 449 -42.68 -5.40 2.15
CA PRO A 449 -41.68 -4.53 1.60
C PRO A 449 -41.22 -3.39 2.52
N THR A 450 -42.13 -2.80 3.31
CA THR A 450 -41.86 -1.70 4.22
C THR A 450 -40.93 -2.08 5.39
N ASP A 451 -40.92 -3.34 5.77
CA ASP A 451 -40.15 -3.85 6.91
C ASP A 451 -38.75 -4.32 6.51
N VAL A 452 -38.59 -4.72 5.23
CA VAL A 452 -37.34 -5.37 4.78
C VAL A 452 -36.57 -4.57 3.72
N ILE A 453 -37.14 -3.50 3.13
CA ILE A 453 -36.48 -2.66 2.15
C ILE A 453 -36.17 -1.28 2.76
N LEU A 454 -34.91 -0.88 2.72
CA LEU A 454 -34.46 0.45 3.08
C LEU A 454 -34.09 1.24 1.81
N LYS A 455 -34.71 2.41 1.63
CA LYS A 455 -34.30 3.41 0.63
C LYS A 455 -33.40 4.42 1.30
N TYR A 456 -32.20 4.62 0.76
CA TYR A 456 -31.25 5.57 1.37
C TYR A 456 -30.55 6.40 0.30
N HIS A 457 -30.89 7.70 0.28
CA HIS A 457 -30.40 8.71 -0.64
C HIS A 457 -30.43 10.10 0.02
N GLY A 458 -29.72 11.07 -0.56
CA GLY A 458 -29.63 12.42 -0.01
C GLY A 458 -30.90 13.26 -0.09
N GLY A 459 -31.93 12.75 -0.77
CA GLY A 459 -33.20 13.47 -1.01
C GLY A 459 -33.09 14.53 -2.11
N ASN A 460 -34.23 14.88 -2.68
CA ASN A 460 -34.43 16.02 -3.56
C ASN A 460 -35.79 16.67 -3.27
N LYS A 461 -36.19 17.68 -4.05
CA LYS A 461 -37.47 18.38 -3.82
C LYS A 461 -38.69 17.49 -3.99
N GLN A 462 -38.64 16.51 -4.91
CA GLN A 462 -39.74 15.61 -5.22
C GLN A 462 -39.74 14.40 -4.30
N TYR A 463 -38.57 13.88 -3.96
CA TYR A 463 -38.37 12.70 -3.10
C TYR A 463 -37.45 13.06 -1.93
N PRO A 464 -37.98 13.63 -0.85
CA PRO A 464 -37.19 13.92 0.36
C PRO A 464 -36.68 12.64 0.99
N GLN A 465 -35.58 12.73 1.71
CA GLN A 465 -35.08 11.61 2.49
C GLN A 465 -36.13 11.19 3.52
N ALA A 466 -36.42 9.89 3.59
CA ALA A 466 -37.38 9.36 4.54
C ALA A 466 -36.92 9.62 5.99
N GLU A 467 -37.86 9.95 6.86
CA GLU A 467 -37.60 10.15 8.29
C GLU A 467 -37.06 8.85 8.90
N GLY A 468 -36.00 8.93 9.70
CA GLY A 468 -35.37 7.76 10.29
C GLY A 468 -34.46 6.93 9.37
N ALA A 469 -34.40 7.20 8.04
CA ALA A 469 -33.59 6.42 7.11
C ALA A 469 -32.08 6.43 7.46
N ALA A 470 -31.56 7.55 7.93
CA ALA A 470 -30.16 7.65 8.36
C ALA A 470 -29.88 6.78 9.61
N ALA A 471 -30.81 6.75 10.56
CA ALA A 471 -30.68 5.91 11.76
C ALA A 471 -30.81 4.42 11.40
N ALA A 472 -31.75 4.05 10.52
CA ALA A 472 -31.89 2.69 10.01
C ALA A 472 -30.64 2.24 9.27
N PHE A 473 -30.04 3.11 8.45
CA PHE A 473 -28.80 2.83 7.72
C PHE A 473 -27.60 2.65 8.66
N ALA A 474 -27.51 3.45 9.71
CA ALA A 474 -26.45 3.33 10.72
C ALA A 474 -26.58 2.07 11.57
N SER A 475 -27.80 1.53 11.73
CA SER A 475 -28.09 0.34 12.55
C SER A 475 -28.16 -0.97 11.76
N LEU A 476 -27.80 -0.98 10.47
CA LEU A 476 -27.92 -2.17 9.60
C LEU A 476 -27.20 -3.41 10.15
N ASP A 477 -26.05 -3.24 10.76
CA ASP A 477 -25.23 -4.33 11.30
C ASP A 477 -25.58 -4.70 12.76
N THR A 478 -26.79 -4.39 13.19
CA THR A 478 -27.30 -4.82 14.50
C THR A 478 -28.28 -5.98 14.38
N SER A 479 -28.41 -6.77 15.43
CA SER A 479 -29.40 -7.88 15.51
C SER A 479 -30.84 -7.39 15.48
N LEU A 480 -31.08 -6.10 15.70
CA LEU A 480 -32.40 -5.49 15.66
C LEU A 480 -32.85 -5.11 14.24
N SER A 481 -31.93 -5.11 13.29
CA SER A 481 -32.21 -4.72 11.90
C SER A 481 -32.86 -5.89 11.13
N HIS A 482 -34.08 -5.73 10.71
CA HIS A 482 -34.80 -6.67 9.83
C HIS A 482 -34.62 -6.34 8.33
N ILE A 483 -33.91 -5.27 8.00
CA ILE A 483 -33.68 -4.87 6.62
C ILE A 483 -32.85 -5.94 5.90
N LYS A 484 -33.34 -6.36 4.72
CA LYS A 484 -32.71 -7.36 3.86
C LYS A 484 -32.23 -6.75 2.54
N ILE A 485 -32.90 -5.73 2.05
CA ILE A 485 -32.57 -5.08 0.78
C ILE A 485 -32.39 -3.58 1.01
N ILE A 486 -31.32 -3.04 0.46
CA ILE A 486 -30.93 -1.64 0.60
C ILE A 486 -30.82 -1.04 -0.79
N LEU A 487 -31.61 -0.01 -1.08
CA LEU A 487 -31.55 0.75 -2.33
C LEU A 487 -30.75 2.03 -2.10
N LEU A 488 -29.67 2.21 -2.83
CA LEU A 488 -28.69 3.28 -2.60
C LEU A 488 -28.54 4.20 -3.83
N VAL A 489 -28.55 5.51 -3.62
CA VAL A 489 -28.17 6.50 -4.64
C VAL A 489 -27.03 7.34 -4.11
N GLN A 490 -25.87 7.28 -4.76
CA GLN A 490 -24.65 8.05 -4.46
C GLN A 490 -24.09 7.92 -3.02
N ILE A 491 -24.67 7.08 -2.21
CA ILE A 491 -24.30 6.81 -0.83
C ILE A 491 -23.76 5.37 -0.73
N GLY A 492 -22.95 5.11 0.28
CA GLY A 492 -22.38 3.77 0.49
C GLY A 492 -21.30 3.37 -0.52
N LYS A 493 -20.72 4.33 -1.25
CA LYS A 493 -19.63 4.10 -2.20
C LYS A 493 -18.28 4.05 -1.51
N GLU A 494 -18.09 4.86 -0.47
CA GLU A 494 -16.88 4.92 0.35
C GLU A 494 -17.23 4.96 1.84
N GLY A 495 -16.34 4.47 2.68
CA GLY A 495 -16.43 4.58 4.13
C GLY A 495 -17.60 3.84 4.80
N TRP A 496 -18.53 3.26 4.04
CA TRP A 496 -19.62 2.46 4.60
C TRP A 496 -19.14 1.05 4.94
N ASP A 497 -19.31 0.68 6.20
CA ASP A 497 -18.97 -0.65 6.71
C ASP A 497 -20.25 -1.37 7.15
N CYS A 498 -20.65 -2.39 6.39
CA CYS A 498 -21.75 -3.28 6.74
C CYS A 498 -21.28 -4.72 6.50
N LYS A 499 -20.91 -5.42 7.58
CA LYS A 499 -20.36 -6.78 7.49
C LYS A 499 -21.42 -7.79 7.05
N SER A 500 -22.67 -7.57 7.43
CA SER A 500 -23.81 -8.41 7.03
C SER A 500 -24.23 -8.21 5.57
N LEU A 501 -23.59 -7.27 4.84
CA LEU A 501 -23.78 -7.16 3.41
C LEU A 501 -23.26 -8.43 2.71
N THR A 502 -24.16 -9.13 2.01
CA THR A 502 -23.89 -10.43 1.41
C THR A 502 -24.13 -10.43 -0.08
N GLY A 503 -24.83 -9.41 -0.59
CA GLY A 503 -25.04 -9.25 -2.02
C GLY A 503 -24.91 -7.81 -2.48
N VAL A 504 -24.47 -7.64 -3.74
CA VAL A 504 -24.39 -6.34 -4.44
C VAL A 504 -24.92 -6.49 -5.85
N ILE A 505 -25.79 -5.58 -6.27
CA ILE A 505 -26.27 -5.48 -7.66
C ILE A 505 -25.88 -4.12 -8.22
N LEU A 506 -25.14 -4.14 -9.37
CA LEU A 506 -24.85 -2.98 -10.19
C LEU A 506 -25.56 -3.13 -11.55
N PRO A 507 -26.85 -2.76 -11.61
CA PRO A 507 -27.72 -3.19 -12.71
C PRO A 507 -27.56 -2.37 -13.98
N GLN A 508 -26.89 -1.22 -13.92
CA GLN A 508 -26.75 -0.31 -15.06
C GLN A 508 -25.46 0.52 -15.00
N LYS A 509 -25.06 1.07 -16.15
CA LYS A 509 -23.99 2.07 -16.23
C LYS A 509 -24.36 3.29 -15.38
N GLY A 510 -23.41 3.80 -14.58
CA GLY A 510 -23.63 4.96 -13.70
C GLY A 510 -24.26 4.60 -12.34
N ALA A 511 -24.51 3.31 -12.06
CA ALA A 511 -24.90 2.84 -10.73
C ALA A 511 -23.79 3.18 -9.69
N CYS A 512 -22.54 3.12 -10.10
CA CYS A 512 -21.40 3.62 -9.33
C CYS A 512 -20.38 4.30 -10.27
N PRO A 513 -19.43 5.11 -9.73
CA PRO A 513 -18.34 5.63 -10.52
C PRO A 513 -17.53 4.51 -11.19
N THR A 514 -17.09 4.73 -12.42
CA THR A 514 -16.42 3.70 -13.23
C THR A 514 -15.11 3.23 -12.63
N ASN A 515 -14.38 4.10 -11.92
CA ASN A 515 -13.16 3.79 -11.21
C ASN A 515 -13.39 3.02 -9.90
N MET A 516 -14.63 2.95 -9.42
CA MET A 516 -15.00 2.34 -8.13
C MET A 516 -15.78 1.01 -8.27
N VAL A 517 -15.89 0.44 -9.48
CA VAL A 517 -16.68 -0.79 -9.68
C VAL A 517 -16.13 -1.93 -8.83
N LEU A 518 -14.81 -2.13 -8.81
CA LEU A 518 -14.16 -3.15 -7.97
C LEU A 518 -14.44 -2.93 -6.49
N GLN A 519 -14.23 -1.73 -5.99
CA GLN A 519 -14.44 -1.41 -4.58
C GLN A 519 -15.91 -1.56 -4.16
N THR A 520 -16.84 -1.13 -5.02
CA THR A 520 -18.27 -1.23 -4.77
C THR A 520 -18.73 -2.69 -4.78
N SER A 521 -18.29 -3.47 -5.78
CA SER A 521 -18.64 -4.89 -5.90
C SER A 521 -18.08 -5.72 -4.75
N CYS A 522 -16.87 -5.43 -4.28
CA CYS A 522 -16.22 -6.20 -3.21
C CYS A 522 -16.69 -5.85 -1.80
N ARG A 523 -17.64 -4.91 -1.62
CA ARG A 523 -18.16 -4.57 -0.29
C ARG A 523 -18.86 -5.71 0.41
N CYS A 524 -19.57 -6.55 -0.34
CA CYS A 524 -20.24 -7.72 0.18
C CYS A 524 -19.29 -8.87 0.58
N LEU A 525 -18.01 -8.75 0.28
CA LEU A 525 -17.03 -9.80 0.60
C LEU A 525 -16.55 -9.80 2.05
N ARG A 526 -16.90 -8.81 2.85
CA ARG A 526 -16.51 -8.77 4.26
C ARG A 526 -17.15 -9.93 5.02
N GLN A 527 -16.32 -10.68 5.72
CA GLN A 527 -16.77 -11.81 6.54
C GLN A 527 -17.48 -11.31 7.80
N VAL A 528 -18.61 -11.94 8.15
CA VAL A 528 -19.36 -11.61 9.36
C VAL A 528 -18.81 -12.39 10.55
N VAL A 529 -18.60 -13.69 10.38
CA VAL A 529 -18.11 -14.59 11.42
C VAL A 529 -16.69 -15.05 11.04
N ARG A 530 -15.74 -14.90 11.96
CA ARG A 530 -14.36 -15.37 11.73
C ARG A 530 -14.33 -16.89 11.58
N HIS A 531 -13.50 -17.38 10.68
CA HIS A 531 -13.26 -18.80 10.40
C HIS A 531 -14.45 -19.55 9.80
N GLU A 532 -15.55 -18.88 9.50
CA GLU A 532 -16.65 -19.46 8.73
C GLU A 532 -16.47 -19.15 7.25
N ARG A 533 -16.74 -20.13 6.41
CA ARG A 533 -16.72 -19.94 4.95
C ARG A 533 -18.05 -19.36 4.51
N GLU A 534 -18.01 -18.11 4.17
CA GLU A 534 -19.18 -17.37 3.70
C GLU A 534 -19.08 -17.10 2.21
N THR A 535 -20.23 -17.07 1.52
CA THR A 535 -20.33 -16.67 0.12
C THR A 535 -20.99 -15.31 -0.02
N ALA A 536 -20.74 -14.62 -1.14
CA ALA A 536 -21.38 -13.37 -1.46
C ALA A 536 -21.79 -13.32 -2.92
N LEU A 537 -22.93 -12.70 -3.21
CA LEU A 537 -23.51 -12.63 -4.54
C LEU A 537 -23.23 -11.26 -5.18
N ILE A 538 -22.68 -11.25 -6.38
CA ILE A 538 -22.40 -10.03 -7.15
C ILE A 538 -23.09 -10.13 -8.50
N TRP A 539 -24.07 -9.27 -8.73
CA TRP A 539 -24.78 -9.18 -10.01
C TRP A 539 -24.43 -7.89 -10.75
N LEU A 540 -24.02 -8.00 -11.98
CA LEU A 540 -23.53 -6.89 -12.80
C LEU A 540 -24.23 -6.85 -14.16
N ASN A 541 -24.38 -5.65 -14.72
CA ASN A 541 -24.60 -5.56 -16.15
C ASN A 541 -23.26 -5.75 -16.90
N ALA A 542 -23.30 -6.03 -18.18
CA ALA A 542 -22.11 -6.31 -19.00
C ALA A 542 -21.07 -5.19 -18.94
N PHE A 543 -21.49 -3.91 -18.94
CA PHE A 543 -20.57 -2.79 -18.82
C PHE A 543 -19.79 -2.80 -17.50
N ASN A 544 -20.47 -3.02 -16.37
CA ASN A 544 -19.84 -3.08 -15.07
C ASN A 544 -18.97 -4.34 -14.92
N ALA A 545 -19.39 -5.47 -15.53
CA ALA A 545 -18.60 -6.70 -15.55
C ALA A 545 -17.29 -6.51 -16.33
N GLU A 546 -17.33 -5.86 -17.50
CA GLU A 546 -16.12 -5.53 -18.29
C GLU A 546 -15.18 -4.61 -17.48
N LYS A 547 -15.73 -3.60 -16.80
CA LYS A 547 -14.94 -2.71 -15.95
C LYS A 547 -14.31 -3.44 -14.76
N LEU A 548 -15.08 -4.29 -14.09
CA LEU A 548 -14.57 -5.11 -12.99
C LEU A 548 -13.46 -6.02 -13.49
N ASN A 549 -13.64 -6.72 -14.62
CA ASN A 549 -12.61 -7.58 -15.20
C ASN A 549 -11.34 -6.79 -15.53
N ARG A 550 -11.48 -5.60 -16.13
CA ARG A 550 -10.34 -4.73 -16.43
C ARG A 550 -9.60 -4.29 -15.16
N GLN A 551 -10.32 -3.90 -14.11
CA GLN A 551 -9.73 -3.52 -12.83
C GLN A 551 -9.07 -4.71 -12.14
N LEU A 552 -9.67 -5.89 -12.16
CA LEU A 552 -9.07 -7.12 -11.64
C LEU A 552 -7.80 -7.49 -12.40
N LEU A 553 -7.80 -7.42 -13.73
CA LEU A 553 -6.61 -7.68 -14.55
C LEU A 553 -5.50 -6.67 -14.27
N GLN A 554 -5.82 -5.38 -14.20
CA GLN A 554 -4.85 -4.33 -13.97
C GLN A 554 -4.29 -4.34 -12.55
N GLN A 555 -5.16 -4.54 -11.55
CA GLN A 555 -4.82 -4.36 -10.14
C GLN A 555 -4.40 -5.66 -9.46
N GLN A 556 -4.99 -6.79 -9.85
CA GLN A 556 -4.76 -8.08 -9.20
C GLN A 556 -4.14 -9.11 -10.12
N ASN A 557 -4.01 -8.80 -11.41
CA ASN A 557 -3.55 -9.70 -12.47
C ASN A 557 -4.36 -11.01 -12.54
N ILE A 558 -5.65 -10.92 -12.27
CA ILE A 558 -6.61 -12.02 -12.36
C ILE A 558 -7.78 -11.62 -13.24
N THR A 559 -8.42 -12.59 -13.86
CA THR A 559 -9.66 -12.39 -14.62
C THR A 559 -10.88 -12.42 -13.72
N LEU A 560 -12.00 -11.89 -14.20
CA LEU A 560 -13.29 -11.99 -13.52
C LEU A 560 -13.69 -13.46 -13.26
N GLN A 561 -13.32 -14.34 -14.18
CA GLN A 561 -13.60 -15.76 -14.11
C GLN A 561 -12.79 -16.44 -12.99
N GLU A 562 -11.52 -16.12 -12.87
CA GLU A 562 -10.67 -16.60 -11.76
C GLU A 562 -11.14 -16.05 -10.41
N PHE A 563 -11.58 -14.78 -10.37
CA PHE A 563 -12.13 -14.17 -9.17
C PHE A 563 -13.41 -14.86 -8.68
N GLY A 564 -14.31 -15.26 -9.59
CA GLY A 564 -15.55 -15.98 -9.29
C GLY A 564 -15.40 -17.48 -9.11
N ASN A 565 -14.30 -18.06 -9.62
CA ASN A 565 -14.10 -19.51 -9.63
C ASN A 565 -13.04 -20.00 -8.60
N LYS A 566 -12.73 -19.22 -7.58
CA LYS A 566 -11.92 -19.75 -6.49
C LYS A 566 -12.59 -21.02 -5.95
N PRO A 567 -11.83 -22.08 -5.70
CA PRO A 567 -12.38 -23.40 -5.41
C PRO A 567 -13.46 -23.32 -4.34
N LYS A 568 -14.60 -23.95 -4.62
CA LYS A 568 -15.71 -24.07 -3.68
C LYS A 568 -15.19 -24.65 -2.35
N PRO A 569 -15.83 -24.29 -1.23
CA PRO A 569 -15.45 -24.78 0.10
C PRO A 569 -15.34 -26.30 0.27
N ASP A 570 -15.86 -27.07 -0.69
CA ASP A 570 -15.86 -28.54 -0.67
C ASP A 570 -14.62 -29.16 -1.32
N VAL A 571 -13.67 -28.34 -1.83
CA VAL A 571 -12.38 -28.86 -2.28
C VAL A 571 -11.51 -29.04 -1.03
N PRO A 572 -11.14 -30.29 -0.70
CA PRO A 572 -10.28 -30.52 0.44
C PRO A 572 -8.98 -29.79 0.27
N LEU A 573 -8.57 -29.04 1.29
CA LEU A 573 -7.23 -28.48 1.36
C LEU A 573 -6.26 -29.65 1.53
N ILE A 574 -5.53 -29.94 0.50
CA ILE A 574 -4.44 -30.91 0.56
C ILE A 574 -3.22 -30.14 1.05
N ASP A 575 -2.85 -30.37 2.30
CA ASP A 575 -1.59 -29.87 2.83
C ASP A 575 -0.46 -30.62 2.15
N ARG A 576 0.37 -29.89 1.44
CA ARG A 576 1.53 -30.40 0.77
C ARG A 576 2.65 -30.52 1.78
N TYR A 577 2.88 -31.71 2.26
CA TYR A 577 4.05 -31.98 3.10
C TYR A 577 5.27 -32.25 2.23
N SER A 578 6.32 -31.48 2.46
CA SER A 578 7.58 -31.74 1.79
C SER A 578 8.18 -33.06 2.28
N ARG A 579 8.58 -33.89 1.37
CA ARG A 579 9.37 -35.08 1.69
C ARG A 579 10.75 -34.76 2.25
N MET A 580 11.23 -33.53 2.01
CA MET A 580 12.51 -33.05 2.52
C MET A 580 12.55 -33.07 4.06
N GLU A 581 11.40 -32.89 4.73
CA GLU A 581 11.32 -33.02 6.19
C GLU A 581 11.67 -34.43 6.71
N LYS A 582 11.53 -35.45 5.85
CA LYS A 582 11.83 -36.83 6.14
C LYS A 582 13.25 -37.27 5.71
N LEU A 583 13.91 -36.45 4.91
CA LEU A 583 15.30 -36.67 4.51
C LEU A 583 16.23 -36.28 5.65
N ARG A 584 16.96 -37.23 6.19
CA ARG A 584 18.09 -36.98 7.09
C ARG A 584 19.31 -36.56 6.28
N VAL A 585 19.25 -35.35 5.73
CA VAL A 585 20.38 -34.76 5.06
C VAL A 585 21.22 -34.04 6.11
N PRO A 586 22.53 -34.28 6.19
CA PRO A 586 23.39 -33.56 7.12
C PRO A 586 23.36 -32.08 6.83
N ASP A 587 23.43 -31.27 7.87
CA ASP A 587 23.59 -29.83 7.71
C ASP A 587 24.87 -29.53 6.93
N ILE A 588 24.77 -28.62 5.99
CA ILE A 588 25.92 -28.17 5.21
C ILE A 588 26.47 -26.92 5.89
N ASP A 589 27.74 -27.03 6.30
CA ASP A 589 28.50 -25.88 6.74
C ASP A 589 28.98 -25.10 5.52
N PHE A 590 28.58 -23.83 5.44
CA PHE A 590 29.06 -22.94 4.40
C PHE A 590 29.37 -21.56 4.99
N TYR A 591 30.20 -20.84 4.30
CA TYR A 591 30.50 -19.47 4.66
C TYR A 591 29.65 -18.52 3.83
N GLN A 592 28.88 -17.68 4.50
CA GLN A 592 28.14 -16.63 3.85
C GLN A 592 28.98 -15.36 3.88
N LEU A 593 29.27 -14.79 2.71
CA LEU A 593 29.87 -13.47 2.63
C LEU A 593 28.83 -12.42 2.96
N LYS A 594 28.94 -11.81 4.13
CA LYS A 594 28.17 -10.64 4.51
C LYS A 594 28.91 -9.40 4.04
N VAL A 595 28.37 -8.76 3.01
CA VAL A 595 28.92 -7.49 2.52
C VAL A 595 28.13 -6.37 3.19
N GLY A 596 28.77 -5.63 4.09
CA GLY A 596 28.25 -4.42 4.69
C GLY A 596 28.89 -3.20 4.02
N TYR A 597 28.09 -2.18 3.75
CA TYR A 597 28.58 -0.91 3.26
C TYR A 597 28.60 0.07 4.45
N GLU A 598 29.79 0.47 4.87
CA GLU A 598 29.96 1.59 5.80
C GLU A 598 30.14 2.87 5.01
N THR A 599 29.28 3.83 5.22
CA THR A 599 29.46 5.18 4.65
C THR A 599 30.55 5.89 5.43
N LEU A 600 31.70 6.08 4.81
CA LEU A 600 32.74 6.93 5.34
C LEU A 600 32.51 8.35 4.81
N VAL A 601 32.27 9.28 5.70
CA VAL A 601 32.33 10.69 5.36
C VAL A 601 33.82 11.04 5.29
N ILE A 602 34.36 11.15 4.09
CA ILE A 602 35.77 11.46 3.89
C ILE A 602 36.05 12.92 4.23
N ASP A 603 35.09 13.80 3.96
CA ASP A 603 35.21 15.21 4.25
C ASP A 603 33.83 15.80 4.57
N ASP A 604 33.66 16.26 5.80
CA ASP A 604 32.49 17.06 6.20
C ASP A 604 32.55 18.47 5.61
N ALA A 605 33.72 18.93 5.21
CA ALA A 605 33.90 20.21 4.55
C ALA A 605 33.54 20.03 3.07
N THR A 606 32.33 20.42 2.69
CA THR A 606 31.99 20.60 1.30
C THR A 606 32.78 21.79 0.77
N HIS A 607 33.64 21.59 -0.22
CA HIS A 607 34.29 22.69 -0.93
C HIS A 607 33.50 23.02 -2.22
N PRO A 608 32.26 23.56 -2.11
CA PRO A 608 31.40 23.73 -3.26
C PRO A 608 31.96 24.71 -4.29
N ALA A 609 32.72 25.71 -3.85
CA ALA A 609 33.34 26.71 -4.75
C ALA A 609 34.34 26.08 -5.71
N GLU A 610 35.17 25.14 -5.24
CA GLU A 610 36.14 24.42 -6.08
C GLU A 610 35.43 23.49 -7.06
N ARG A 611 34.46 22.73 -6.59
CA ARG A 611 33.67 21.79 -7.39
C ARG A 611 32.82 22.51 -8.44
N LEU A 612 32.28 23.67 -8.14
CA LEU A 612 31.51 24.49 -9.06
C LEU A 612 32.40 25.21 -10.11
N SER A 613 33.70 25.21 -9.91
CA SER A 613 34.65 25.76 -10.88
C SER A 613 35.03 24.74 -11.95
N ASP A 614 34.68 23.48 -11.82
CA ASP A 614 34.99 22.41 -12.78
C ASP A 614 34.16 22.58 -14.07
N GLU A 615 34.84 22.56 -15.21
CA GLU A 615 34.21 22.67 -16.54
C GLU A 615 33.34 21.45 -16.88
N ARG A 616 33.52 20.31 -16.20
CA ARG A 616 32.70 19.12 -16.34
C ARG A 616 31.23 19.33 -15.90
N LEU A 617 30.94 20.42 -15.19
CA LEU A 617 29.56 20.83 -14.88
C LEU A 617 28.75 21.22 -16.12
N LEU A 618 29.44 21.67 -17.19
CA LEU A 618 28.81 22.12 -18.43
C LEU A 618 28.50 20.93 -19.33
N VAL A 619 27.51 20.12 -18.94
CA VAL A 619 27.12 18.94 -19.70
C VAL A 619 26.29 19.34 -20.91
N SER A 620 26.75 18.97 -22.09
CA SER A 620 25.97 19.13 -23.32
C SER A 620 24.79 18.18 -23.35
N ARG A 621 23.71 18.63 -23.94
CA ARG A 621 22.53 17.77 -24.11
C ARG A 621 22.82 16.70 -25.17
N PRO A 622 22.65 15.41 -24.88
CA PRO A 622 22.69 14.40 -25.92
C PRO A 622 21.51 14.59 -26.88
N VAL A 623 21.73 14.35 -28.16
CA VAL A 623 20.64 14.36 -29.15
C VAL A 623 19.71 13.21 -28.85
N SER A 624 18.47 13.52 -28.57
CA SER A 624 17.45 12.52 -28.21
C SER A 624 16.77 12.02 -29.47
N LEU A 625 17.00 10.75 -29.80
CA LEU A 625 16.27 10.06 -30.86
C LEU A 625 15.08 9.33 -30.24
N ILE A 626 13.87 9.75 -30.60
CA ILE A 626 12.66 9.04 -30.20
C ILE A 626 12.40 7.90 -31.20
N HIS A 627 12.44 6.68 -30.70
CA HIS A 627 12.06 5.49 -31.44
C HIS A 627 10.60 5.18 -31.19
N ARG A 628 9.78 5.34 -32.23
CA ARG A 628 8.38 4.92 -32.19
C ARG A 628 8.30 3.45 -32.53
N GLN A 629 7.80 2.65 -31.60
CA GLN A 629 7.59 1.21 -31.80
C GLN A 629 6.10 0.88 -31.79
N ASP A 630 5.71 -0.14 -32.55
CA ASP A 630 4.37 -0.71 -32.51
C ASP A 630 4.20 -1.59 -31.25
N LEU A 631 3.00 -2.13 -31.07
CA LEU A 631 2.67 -3.03 -29.96
C LEU A 631 3.49 -4.33 -29.95
N GLU A 632 4.11 -4.68 -31.08
CA GLU A 632 4.96 -5.86 -31.25
C GLU A 632 6.45 -5.53 -31.05
N GLY A 633 6.79 -4.24 -30.77
CA GLY A 633 8.16 -3.78 -30.55
C GLY A 633 8.93 -3.51 -31.82
N ARG A 634 8.28 -3.45 -32.98
CA ARG A 634 8.94 -3.09 -34.26
C ARG A 634 9.14 -1.59 -34.33
N LEU A 635 10.31 -1.19 -34.75
CA LEU A 635 10.65 0.22 -34.98
C LEU A 635 9.82 0.77 -36.14
N LEU A 636 8.93 1.72 -35.85
CA LEU A 636 8.10 2.37 -36.84
C LEU A 636 8.76 3.61 -37.42
N ASP A 637 9.39 4.42 -36.55
CA ASP A 637 10.00 5.66 -36.94
C ASP A 637 11.04 6.13 -35.90
N THR A 638 11.97 6.95 -36.32
CA THR A 638 12.98 7.58 -35.47
C THR A 638 13.04 9.06 -35.83
N TYR A 639 12.73 9.92 -34.85
CA TYR A 639 12.80 11.37 -35.06
C TYR A 639 13.49 12.07 -33.90
N GLU A 640 14.11 13.20 -34.19
CA GLU A 640 14.70 14.07 -33.17
C GLU A 640 13.57 14.81 -32.46
N GLN A 641 13.54 14.77 -31.15
CA GLN A 641 12.60 15.55 -30.35
C GLN A 641 13.12 16.98 -30.24
N GLU A 642 12.50 17.89 -30.92
CA GLU A 642 12.64 19.31 -30.65
C GLU A 642 11.74 19.70 -29.48
N ASP A 643 12.35 20.12 -28.35
CA ASP A 643 11.61 20.67 -27.23
C ASP A 643 11.19 22.12 -27.57
N GLU A 644 9.91 22.30 -27.86
CA GLU A 644 9.36 23.62 -28.20
C GLU A 644 9.20 24.57 -26.98
N THR A 645 9.35 24.07 -25.76
CA THR A 645 9.16 24.90 -24.54
C THR A 645 10.45 25.62 -24.13
N ILE A 646 10.62 26.79 -24.69
CA ILE A 646 11.68 27.70 -24.26
C ILE A 646 11.23 28.40 -22.98
N HIS A 647 11.84 28.05 -21.87
CA HIS A 647 11.55 28.67 -20.59
C HIS A 647 12.33 29.98 -20.42
N ARG A 648 11.61 31.07 -20.11
CA ARG A 648 12.23 32.33 -19.66
C ARG A 648 12.74 32.11 -18.25
N VAL A 649 14.00 32.41 -18.01
CA VAL A 649 14.65 32.15 -16.73
C VAL A 649 15.33 33.41 -16.21
N THR A 650 15.22 33.66 -14.94
CA THR A 650 16.05 34.60 -14.21
C THR A 650 17.03 33.86 -13.33
N TYR A 651 18.16 34.45 -13.02
CA TYR A 651 19.13 33.84 -12.13
C TYR A 651 18.53 33.44 -10.78
N HIS A 652 17.66 34.29 -10.22
CA HIS A 652 16.99 33.98 -8.96
C HIS A 652 16.01 32.80 -9.08
N TRP A 653 15.23 32.75 -10.15
CA TRP A 653 14.36 31.61 -10.43
C TRP A 653 15.18 30.30 -10.58
N TRP A 654 16.30 30.37 -11.28
CA TRP A 654 17.19 29.22 -11.48
C TRP A 654 17.75 28.71 -10.14
N LEU A 655 18.20 29.60 -9.23
CA LEU A 655 18.60 29.23 -7.89
C LEU A 655 17.45 28.60 -7.08
N GLN A 656 16.25 29.16 -7.21
CA GLN A 656 15.06 28.56 -6.57
C GLN A 656 14.76 27.16 -7.09
N GLN A 657 14.92 26.90 -8.40
CA GLN A 657 14.75 25.57 -8.96
C GLN A 657 15.77 24.57 -8.39
N ILE A 658 17.04 24.96 -8.29
CA ILE A 658 18.08 24.13 -7.68
C ILE A 658 17.72 23.82 -6.23
N ALA A 659 17.32 24.81 -5.45
CA ALA A 659 16.91 24.64 -4.08
C ALA A 659 15.67 23.75 -3.95
N LYS A 660 14.66 23.93 -4.79
CA LYS A 660 13.46 23.12 -4.86
C LYS A 660 13.77 21.66 -5.18
N GLU A 661 14.62 21.43 -6.18
CA GLU A 661 15.03 20.09 -6.61
C GLU A 661 15.96 19.41 -5.59
N SER A 662 16.48 20.14 -4.59
CA SER A 662 17.26 19.60 -3.49
C SER A 662 16.40 19.02 -2.37
N PHE A 663 15.06 19.14 -2.48
CA PHE A 663 14.10 18.67 -1.47
C PHE A 663 14.40 19.17 -0.05
N GLY A 664 14.78 20.44 0.06
CA GLY A 664 15.05 21.08 1.35
C GLY A 664 16.46 20.89 1.91
N THR A 665 17.32 20.11 1.23
CA THR A 665 18.72 19.96 1.65
C THR A 665 19.59 21.19 1.37
N LEU A 666 19.22 22.01 0.37
CA LEU A 666 19.88 23.26 0.04
C LEU A 666 18.91 24.42 0.07
N SER A 667 19.31 25.49 0.73
CA SER A 667 18.59 26.76 0.67
C SER A 667 19.22 27.70 -0.37
N VAL A 668 18.46 28.65 -0.86
CA VAL A 668 18.98 29.71 -1.76
C VAL A 668 20.10 30.50 -1.07
N ALA A 669 20.04 30.66 0.26
CA ALA A 669 21.10 31.29 1.02
C ALA A 669 22.42 30.50 0.96
N MET A 670 22.34 29.18 1.08
CA MET A 670 23.51 28.31 0.94
C MET A 670 24.09 28.37 -0.49
N LEU A 671 23.26 28.34 -1.51
CA LEU A 671 23.69 28.47 -2.91
C LEU A 671 24.43 29.79 -3.16
N ARG A 672 23.95 30.88 -2.56
CA ARG A 672 24.56 32.20 -2.68
C ARG A 672 25.94 32.33 -2.03
N THR A 673 26.38 31.41 -1.22
CA THR A 673 27.77 31.37 -0.73
C THR A 673 28.78 31.18 -1.88
N CYS A 674 28.31 30.62 -3.02
CA CYS A 674 29.09 30.41 -4.23
C CYS A 674 28.52 31.21 -5.42
N ASP A 675 28.06 32.44 -5.16
CA ASP A 675 27.32 33.23 -6.16
C ASP A 675 28.11 33.53 -7.43
N GLU A 676 29.42 33.76 -7.34
CA GLU A 676 30.28 34.01 -8.50
C GLU A 676 30.36 32.80 -9.43
N GLN A 677 30.59 31.62 -8.88
CA GLN A 677 30.67 30.37 -9.63
C GLN A 677 29.32 30.04 -10.28
N LEU A 678 28.25 30.18 -9.54
CA LEU A 678 26.89 29.90 -10.02
C LEU A 678 26.45 30.89 -11.11
N LYS A 679 26.80 32.18 -11.00
CA LYS A 679 26.57 33.17 -12.08
C LYS A 679 27.33 32.83 -13.34
N ARG A 680 28.57 32.33 -13.20
CA ARG A 680 29.38 31.89 -14.34
C ARG A 680 28.71 30.68 -15.03
N VAL A 681 28.25 29.68 -14.30
CA VAL A 681 27.54 28.55 -14.86
C VAL A 681 26.24 29.01 -15.52
N PHE A 682 25.42 29.81 -14.85
CA PHE A 682 24.18 30.37 -15.38
C PHE A 682 24.41 31.11 -16.69
N SER A 683 25.40 32.01 -16.76
CA SER A 683 25.70 32.80 -17.97
C SER A 683 26.20 31.95 -19.16
N LYS A 684 26.87 30.82 -18.89
CA LYS A 684 27.29 29.87 -19.91
C LYS A 684 26.18 28.96 -20.43
N THR A 685 25.18 28.69 -19.60
CA THR A 685 24.09 27.73 -19.89
C THR A 685 22.77 28.40 -20.27
N THR A 686 22.79 29.73 -20.39
CA THR A 686 21.66 30.53 -20.83
C THR A 686 22.03 31.42 -22.00
N LYS A 687 21.07 31.79 -22.80
CA LYS A 687 21.22 32.70 -23.93
C LYS A 687 20.13 33.75 -23.97
N LEU A 688 20.40 34.89 -24.60
CA LEU A 688 19.42 35.93 -24.87
C LEU A 688 18.60 35.59 -26.12
N LYS A 689 17.29 35.50 -26.00
CA LYS A 689 16.36 35.35 -27.11
C LYS A 689 15.23 36.35 -26.93
N ASP A 690 14.97 37.19 -27.94
CA ASP A 690 13.89 38.18 -27.94
C ASP A 690 13.92 39.16 -26.74
N GLY A 691 15.14 39.52 -26.26
CA GLY A 691 15.32 40.41 -25.11
C GLY A 691 15.13 39.73 -23.74
N TYR A 692 14.91 38.43 -23.71
CA TYR A 692 14.78 37.65 -22.47
C TYR A 692 15.88 36.62 -22.35
N THR A 693 16.29 36.35 -21.11
CA THR A 693 17.20 35.23 -20.83
C THR A 693 16.40 33.92 -20.85
N VAL A 694 16.87 32.95 -21.61
CA VAL A 694 16.26 31.62 -21.74
C VAL A 694 17.32 30.55 -21.51
N GLU A 695 16.92 29.37 -21.08
CA GLU A 695 17.84 28.22 -20.98
C GLU A 695 18.36 27.87 -22.39
N ASP A 696 19.66 27.61 -22.48
CA ASP A 696 20.25 27.15 -23.73
C ASP A 696 20.04 25.65 -23.90
N THR A 697 19.31 25.29 -24.93
CA THR A 697 18.92 23.88 -25.23
C THR A 697 20.13 23.02 -25.62
N ALA A 698 21.30 23.62 -25.90
CA ALA A 698 22.52 22.88 -26.11
C ALA A 698 23.07 22.19 -24.86
N TYR A 699 22.60 22.62 -23.70
CA TYR A 699 23.01 22.07 -22.40
C TYR A 699 21.92 21.27 -21.73
N ASP A 700 22.31 20.22 -21.01
CA ASP A 700 21.40 19.46 -20.13
C ASP A 700 21.19 20.20 -18.80
N GLN A 701 20.19 21.06 -18.76
CA GLN A 701 19.89 21.91 -17.62
C GLN A 701 19.57 21.11 -16.35
N ALA A 702 18.88 19.98 -16.48
CA ALA A 702 18.53 19.12 -15.35
C ALA A 702 19.78 18.47 -14.75
N ARG A 703 20.69 18.00 -15.61
CA ARG A 703 21.95 17.41 -15.18
C ARG A 703 22.87 18.44 -14.52
N ILE A 704 22.96 19.63 -15.08
CA ILE A 704 23.75 20.73 -14.51
C ILE A 704 23.24 21.09 -13.12
N ARG A 705 21.91 21.25 -12.93
CA ARG A 705 21.34 21.49 -11.62
C ARG A 705 21.60 20.34 -10.64
N SER A 706 21.59 19.10 -11.11
CA SER A 706 21.95 17.93 -10.29
C SER A 706 23.41 17.99 -9.84
N LEU A 707 24.34 18.25 -10.74
CA LEU A 707 25.75 18.37 -10.41
C LEU A 707 26.03 19.53 -9.44
N ILE A 708 25.32 20.64 -9.57
CA ILE A 708 25.41 21.74 -8.60
C ILE A 708 24.98 21.28 -7.22
N ARG A 709 23.86 20.54 -7.09
CA ARG A 709 23.43 19.99 -5.80
C ARG A 709 24.47 19.03 -5.22
N GLN A 710 25.07 18.18 -6.06
CA GLN A 710 26.15 17.27 -5.65
C GLN A 710 27.40 18.02 -5.17
N ALA A 711 27.69 19.20 -5.73
CA ALA A 711 28.83 20.01 -5.28
C ALA A 711 28.69 20.47 -3.82
N PHE A 712 27.47 20.64 -3.33
CA PHE A 712 27.19 21.00 -1.93
C PHE A 712 27.00 19.78 -1.03
N ALA A 713 27.02 18.56 -1.57
CA ALA A 713 26.92 17.36 -0.76
C ALA A 713 28.29 16.96 -0.19
N PRO A 714 28.36 16.40 1.01
CA PRO A 714 29.61 15.86 1.55
C PRO A 714 30.13 14.75 0.65
N ILE A 715 31.46 14.64 0.55
CA ILE A 715 32.06 13.50 -0.15
C ILE A 715 31.87 12.28 0.73
N ARG A 716 31.09 11.36 0.23
CA ARG A 716 30.86 10.07 0.88
C ARG A 716 31.61 9.02 0.08
N ASP A 717 32.50 8.31 0.75
CA ASP A 717 33.04 7.07 0.24
C ASP A 717 32.38 5.90 0.98
N PHE A 718 32.20 4.81 0.28
CA PHE A 718 31.62 3.60 0.85
C PHE A 718 32.74 2.59 1.06
N ARG A 719 32.99 2.23 2.30
CA ARG A 719 33.87 1.13 2.61
C ARG A 719 33.06 -0.16 2.61
N VAL A 720 33.47 -1.07 1.74
CA VAL A 720 32.92 -2.42 1.74
C VAL A 720 33.57 -3.16 2.91
N ARG A 721 32.77 -3.59 3.86
CA ARG A 721 33.18 -4.50 4.93
C ARG A 721 32.70 -5.90 4.54
N GLU A 722 33.63 -6.76 4.21
CA GLU A 722 33.37 -8.14 3.93
C GLU A 722 33.59 -8.97 5.22
N GLU A 723 32.57 -9.66 5.65
CA GLU A 723 32.62 -10.53 6.82
C GLU A 723 32.17 -11.93 6.38
N LEU A 724 33.05 -12.90 6.54
CA LEU A 724 32.71 -14.31 6.32
C LEU A 724 32.04 -14.83 7.58
N LEU A 725 30.74 -15.04 7.52
CA LEU A 725 29.98 -15.64 8.60
C LEU A 725 29.88 -17.15 8.36
N PRO A 726 30.30 -17.96 9.34
CA PRO A 726 30.01 -19.40 9.29
C PRO A 726 28.50 -19.58 9.44
N CYS A 727 27.91 -20.23 8.49
CA CYS A 727 26.48 -20.52 8.47
C CYS A 727 26.27 -22.01 8.33
N GLN A 728 25.29 -22.53 9.06
CA GLN A 728 24.76 -23.86 8.84
C GLN A 728 23.41 -23.74 8.17
N ALA A 729 23.24 -24.40 7.05
CA ALA A 729 21.92 -24.54 6.44
C ALA A 729 21.57 -26.00 6.37
N SER A 730 20.43 -26.34 6.93
CA SER A 730 19.76 -27.55 6.55
C SER A 730 19.29 -27.41 5.10
N LEU A 731 19.62 -28.40 4.26
CA LEU A 731 19.07 -28.45 2.90
C LEU A 731 17.54 -28.43 2.86
N LEU A 732 16.89 -28.75 3.97
CA LEU A 732 15.46 -28.66 4.17
C LEU A 732 14.93 -27.20 4.14
N LYS A 733 15.79 -26.19 4.41
CA LYS A 733 15.41 -24.78 4.33
C LYS A 733 15.57 -24.16 2.93
N ILE A 734 16.23 -24.85 2.01
CA ILE A 734 16.42 -24.40 0.62
C ILE A 734 15.11 -24.47 -0.18
N GLU A 735 14.11 -25.18 0.32
CA GLU A 735 12.78 -25.27 -0.32
C GLU A 735 12.06 -23.92 -0.51
N LYS A 736 12.37 -22.94 0.28
CA LYS A 736 11.82 -21.60 0.07
C LYS A 736 12.46 -20.84 -1.11
N LEU A 737 13.51 -21.38 -1.70
CA LEU A 737 13.95 -21.01 -3.03
C LEU A 737 13.03 -21.69 -4.07
N THR A 738 11.74 -21.40 -3.97
CA THR A 738 10.82 -21.77 -5.03
C THR A 738 11.31 -21.10 -6.30
N SER A 739 11.71 -21.91 -7.27
CA SER A 739 11.73 -21.45 -8.65
C SER A 739 10.42 -20.74 -8.91
N PRO A 740 10.44 -19.55 -9.52
CA PRO A 740 9.22 -18.87 -9.87
C PRO A 740 8.37 -19.85 -10.68
N VAL A 741 7.19 -20.09 -10.21
CA VAL A 741 6.24 -20.94 -10.88
C VAL A 741 5.87 -20.25 -12.16
N GLU A 742 6.33 -20.78 -13.26
CA GLU A 742 6.01 -20.24 -14.58
C GLU A 742 4.58 -20.55 -14.98
N ASP A 743 3.93 -21.50 -14.30
CA ASP A 743 2.62 -22.00 -14.69
C ASP A 743 1.80 -22.35 -13.44
N SER A 744 0.82 -21.50 -13.12
CA SER A 744 -0.07 -21.72 -11.97
C SER A 744 -0.87 -23.02 -12.08
N GLU A 745 -1.10 -23.51 -13.30
CA GLU A 745 -1.82 -24.76 -13.56
C GLU A 745 -1.04 -25.99 -13.07
N LYS A 746 0.28 -25.92 -12.97
CA LYS A 746 1.11 -27.00 -12.45
C LYS A 746 1.04 -27.20 -10.92
N PHE A 747 0.42 -26.26 -10.20
CA PHE A 747 0.29 -26.35 -8.73
C PHE A 747 -0.99 -26.97 -8.26
N TYR A 748 -1.96 -27.10 -9.13
CA TYR A 748 -3.20 -27.76 -8.80
C TYR A 748 -3.17 -29.15 -9.44
N PRO A 749 -3.05 -30.20 -8.61
CA PRO A 749 -3.16 -31.53 -9.17
C PRO A 749 -4.53 -31.67 -9.87
N PRO A 750 -4.61 -32.40 -10.96
CA PRO A 750 -5.89 -32.73 -11.60
C PRO A 750 -6.89 -33.22 -10.55
N GLN A 751 -8.16 -32.94 -10.75
CA GLN A 751 -9.22 -33.33 -9.80
C GLN A 751 -9.20 -34.83 -9.51
N GLN A 752 -8.84 -35.65 -10.47
CA GLN A 752 -8.70 -37.08 -10.31
C GLN A 752 -7.61 -37.43 -9.30
N ASP A 753 -6.43 -36.76 -9.39
CA ASP A 753 -5.32 -36.98 -8.46
C ASP A 753 -5.69 -36.59 -7.02
N VAL A 754 -6.51 -35.58 -6.85
CA VAL A 754 -7.02 -35.18 -5.53
C VAL A 754 -7.94 -36.25 -4.96
N HIS A 755 -8.82 -36.82 -5.78
CA HIS A 755 -9.67 -37.95 -5.35
C HIS A 755 -8.84 -39.19 -5.00
N ASP A 756 -7.87 -39.52 -5.80
CA ASP A 756 -7.01 -40.66 -5.55
C ASP A 756 -6.20 -40.54 -4.26
N ILE A 757 -5.72 -39.28 -3.95
CA ILE A 757 -5.02 -38.99 -2.69
C ILE A 757 -5.97 -39.12 -1.49
N ILE A 758 -7.18 -38.61 -1.60
CA ILE A 758 -8.18 -38.68 -0.51
C ILE A 758 -8.61 -40.14 -0.30
N ASP A 759 -8.88 -40.87 -1.37
CA ASP A 759 -9.28 -42.26 -1.29
C ASP A 759 -8.18 -43.10 -0.66
N TRP A 760 -6.93 -42.83 -0.99
CA TRP A 760 -5.78 -43.46 -0.36
C TRP A 760 -5.61 -43.11 1.12
N ASP A 761 -5.84 -41.86 1.53
CA ASP A 761 -5.77 -41.43 2.92
C ASP A 761 -6.88 -42.09 3.77
N GLN A 762 -8.07 -42.26 3.20
CA GLN A 762 -9.19 -42.92 3.84
C GLN A 762 -9.09 -44.45 3.81
N HIS A 763 -8.54 -44.99 2.73
CA HIS A 763 -8.40 -46.42 2.49
C HIS A 763 -6.97 -46.75 2.03
N PRO A 764 -5.96 -46.61 2.89
CA PRO A 764 -4.58 -46.89 2.47
C PRO A 764 -4.50 -48.34 1.96
N PRO A 765 -3.89 -48.58 0.78
CA PRO A 765 -3.76 -49.93 0.22
C PRO A 765 -3.02 -50.82 1.21
N GLN A 766 -3.59 -51.96 1.53
CA GLN A 766 -2.90 -52.95 2.31
C GLN A 766 -1.75 -53.50 1.44
N LYS A 767 -0.54 -53.09 1.77
CA LYS A 767 0.62 -53.53 1.07
C LYS A 767 0.91 -54.97 1.39
N GLU A 768 0.92 -55.83 0.39
CA GLU A 768 1.52 -57.14 0.51
C GLU A 768 3.02 -56.93 0.70
N ILE A 769 3.53 -57.21 1.90
CA ILE A 769 4.94 -57.16 2.20
C ILE A 769 5.66 -58.14 1.28
N SER A 770 6.66 -57.67 0.54
CA SER A 770 7.43 -58.54 -0.35
C SER A 770 8.04 -59.72 0.41
N GLU A 771 8.27 -60.82 -0.24
CA GLU A 771 8.88 -61.99 0.39
C GLU A 771 10.30 -61.64 0.93
N GLU A 772 11.01 -60.72 0.29
CA GLU A 772 12.29 -60.24 0.74
C GLU A 772 12.18 -59.42 2.02
N ASP A 773 11.20 -58.54 2.14
CA ASP A 773 10.94 -57.74 3.34
C ASP A 773 10.46 -58.62 4.51
N LYS A 774 9.65 -59.64 4.23
CA LYS A 774 9.28 -60.65 5.22
C LYS A 774 10.50 -61.38 5.78
N ALA A 775 11.43 -61.75 4.93
CA ALA A 775 12.67 -62.44 5.33
C ALA A 775 13.57 -61.51 6.17
N ILE A 776 13.62 -60.20 5.84
CA ILE A 776 14.35 -59.16 6.60
C ILE A 776 13.69 -58.97 7.98
N LEU A 777 12.39 -58.82 8.02
CA LEU A 777 11.64 -58.64 9.27
C LEU A 777 11.76 -59.85 10.19
N GLU A 778 11.78 -61.07 9.62
CA GLU A 778 11.97 -62.29 10.39
C GLU A 778 13.41 -62.42 10.92
N THR A 779 14.38 -61.97 10.12
CA THR A 779 15.79 -61.92 10.56
C THR A 779 16.00 -60.89 11.70
N LEU A 780 15.34 -59.75 11.63
CA LEU A 780 15.38 -58.75 12.70
C LEU A 780 14.67 -59.23 13.98
N ARG A 781 13.55 -59.97 13.83
CA ARG A 781 12.82 -60.57 14.95
C ARG A 781 13.64 -61.62 15.64
N LEU A 782 14.36 -62.47 14.88
CA LEU A 782 15.27 -63.47 15.41
C LEU A 782 16.49 -62.87 16.14
N LYS A 783 16.87 -61.64 15.81
CA LYS A 783 17.90 -60.83 16.48
C LYS A 783 17.40 -60.04 17.68
N GLY A 784 16.11 -60.19 18.06
CA GLY A 784 15.54 -59.58 19.25
C GLY A 784 15.08 -58.14 19.07
N PHE A 785 14.93 -57.65 17.85
CA PHE A 785 14.37 -56.33 17.58
C PHE A 785 12.83 -56.39 17.58
N ASP A 786 12.21 -55.35 18.18
CA ASP A 786 10.75 -55.19 18.13
C ASP A 786 10.32 -54.68 16.77
N VAL A 787 9.94 -55.59 15.89
CA VAL A 787 9.52 -55.31 14.52
C VAL A 787 8.08 -54.81 14.42
N SER A 788 7.31 -54.80 15.51
CA SER A 788 5.92 -54.33 15.51
C SER A 788 5.77 -52.80 15.25
N LYS A 789 6.86 -52.07 15.36
CA LYS A 789 6.93 -50.62 15.11
C LYS A 789 7.55 -50.27 13.76
N ILE A 790 8.02 -51.23 13.01
CA ILE A 790 8.57 -51.02 11.68
C ILE A 790 7.41 -51.12 10.67
N GLN A 791 6.75 -50.03 10.42
CA GLN A 791 5.87 -49.93 9.27
C GLN A 791 6.70 -49.41 8.09
N PRO A 792 6.64 -50.08 6.92
CA PRO A 792 7.21 -49.54 5.70
C PRO A 792 6.43 -48.26 5.35
N GLN A 793 7.03 -47.11 5.59
CA GLN A 793 6.53 -45.84 5.06
C GLN A 793 7.04 -45.70 3.62
N GLU A 794 6.37 -46.29 2.70
CA GLU A 794 6.56 -45.96 1.30
C GLU A 794 5.49 -44.96 0.82
N ASP A 795 5.93 -44.07 0.01
CA ASP A 795 5.07 -43.15 -0.69
C ASP A 795 4.22 -43.91 -1.72
N PRO A 796 2.90 -43.73 -1.66
CA PRO A 796 2.01 -44.39 -2.61
C PRO A 796 2.16 -43.89 -4.05
N HIS A 797 2.80 -42.74 -4.26
CA HIS A 797 2.97 -42.12 -5.56
C HIS A 797 4.42 -41.64 -5.77
N PRO A 798 5.44 -42.52 -5.81
CA PRO A 798 6.83 -42.15 -5.98
C PRO A 798 7.12 -41.37 -7.28
N GLU A 799 6.22 -41.45 -8.26
CA GLU A 799 6.36 -40.79 -9.56
C GLU A 799 5.80 -39.36 -9.58
N ARG A 800 5.07 -38.97 -8.56
CA ARG A 800 4.35 -37.66 -8.52
C ARG A 800 5.07 -36.61 -7.70
N THR A 801 6.24 -36.84 -7.22
CA THR A 801 7.14 -35.93 -6.51
C THR A 801 8.32 -35.58 -7.39
#